data_38b74a4045e328f714bf4f1e68eb83cd
#
_entry.id   38b74a4045e328f714bf4f1e68eb83cd
#
_cell.length_a   1.000
_cell.length_b   1.000
_cell.length_c   1.000
_cell.angle_alpha   90.00
_cell.angle_beta   90.00
_cell.angle_gamma   90.00
#
_symmetry.space_group_name_H-M   'P 1'
#
loop_
_entity.id
_entity.type
_entity.pdbx_description
1 polymer ?
#
loop_
_entity_poly.entity_id
_entity_poly.type
_entity_poly.pdbx_seq_one_letter_code
_entity_poly.pdbx_strand_id
1 'polypeptide(L)'
;VGSKDDPAGRSGFAHLFEHLMFKATKDLPAESFDRLTEDVGGLNNASTADDYTNYYEVVPANHLERLIWAEAERMGTLVVDEADFKSERHVVEEELRQRVLASPYGRLFSLYLPQATYTTHPYHRPGIGSIEDLDAATLDDVRAFHAAYYRPDNAALIVVGNFDEAQLNAWIDKYFGPLKDPAQPISRVTAVEPRRLKPGVYEGYGPNVPLPAVAITWLGAKASDPDAPALKVLDAILSTGKSSRLYDNLVYEKQIAAEVYSNADLPAQPGNFAVGAIMASGHSLAEGEAALLAQVQRLRDAPPTQAELDTAKNQLVTGKLRERETIEGRGFALGYALRIDGDASRANTELAALQAVTAADVQRVAKAYLDPNLRMTIHYRPESARPKGETPPAPPAPPKTVATYAGPVYALAPEGQRQKPPPVGAPIAPVLPKPAERTLANGLRVVVAHSSDLPLVTADLTIKTGGWADPPGLSGVAGMTADMLTEGTRTRSARAIASQTEALGATLESGANLEASSVTLNMMPDKLAAGMAIMADVARNPAFAADELERQRAQSLDGLRVAYQEPGQVSAYAAAPIVFGGTPFGHVANGTPGSIARLKPADLAALHTAWYRPDNAVLVLTGDITAEQGFALAERAFGGWARPAAPLAPAPAITPQAKPRAIVIDLPGTGQAAVNLAKSGIARSDPDYYSGIVANTLLGGGYSSRLNLEIRVKRGLSYGASSNLSANRTTGSFRAAAQTKNESAPQVLDLIVEQMTSLGATPAGADELTARKSNLVGSYGRRLATTGGLADILGNLALYGVPLDEITRYTTRVEAVTPAQAQAFAARVMVPDRASVIIAGDAKTFIAELKAKRPDVEVIPVEKLDLDSPTLMTRP
;
A
#
# COMPACT_ATOMS: atom_id res chain seq x y z
N VAL A 1 5.58 -13.82 -19.80
CA VAL A 1 6.76 -12.95 -19.90
C VAL A 1 6.93 -12.18 -18.60
N GLY A 2 8.16 -11.98 -18.14
CA GLY A 2 8.54 -11.18 -16.99
C GLY A 2 9.92 -10.58 -17.19
N SER A 3 10.45 -9.88 -16.17
CA SER A 3 11.71 -9.14 -16.29
C SER A 3 12.92 -10.02 -16.64
N LYS A 4 12.89 -11.33 -16.32
CA LYS A 4 13.94 -12.27 -16.75
C LYS A 4 14.04 -12.39 -18.27
N ASP A 5 12.96 -12.14 -19.00
CA ASP A 5 12.88 -12.27 -20.44
C ASP A 5 13.36 -11.00 -21.18
N ASP A 6 13.68 -9.94 -20.45
CA ASP A 6 14.22 -8.70 -21.01
C ASP A 6 15.49 -8.99 -21.83
N PRO A 7 15.64 -8.42 -23.02
CA PRO A 7 16.86 -8.55 -23.78
C PRO A 7 18.08 -7.96 -23.06
N ALA A 8 19.28 -8.46 -23.33
CA ALA A 8 20.50 -7.92 -22.74
C ALA A 8 20.67 -6.43 -23.10
N GLY A 9 20.89 -5.57 -22.11
CA GLY A 9 20.98 -4.11 -22.25
C GLY A 9 19.64 -3.44 -22.60
N ARG A 10 18.54 -4.08 -22.24
CA ARG A 10 17.18 -3.59 -22.37
C ARG A 10 16.38 -3.95 -21.12
N SER A 11 17.01 -3.82 -19.93
CA SER A 11 16.31 -4.11 -18.66
C SER A 11 15.13 -3.16 -18.46
N GLY A 12 14.03 -3.69 -17.95
CA GLY A 12 12.79 -2.95 -17.74
C GLY A 12 11.77 -3.06 -18.88
N PHE A 13 12.05 -3.87 -19.93
CA PHE A 13 11.12 -4.00 -21.06
C PHE A 13 9.81 -4.65 -20.70
N ALA A 14 9.81 -5.72 -19.91
CA ALA A 14 8.58 -6.33 -19.43
C ALA A 14 7.72 -5.32 -18.64
N HIS A 15 8.35 -4.50 -17.81
CA HIS A 15 7.67 -3.44 -17.06
C HIS A 15 7.22 -2.27 -17.96
N LEU A 16 8.03 -1.85 -18.92
CA LEU A 16 7.61 -0.85 -19.91
C LEU A 16 6.39 -1.32 -20.69
N PHE A 17 6.33 -2.64 -21.01
CA PHE A 17 5.13 -3.21 -21.66
C PHE A 17 3.94 -3.27 -20.75
N GLU A 18 4.10 -3.45 -19.44
CA GLU A 18 3.01 -3.28 -18.49
C GLU A 18 2.29 -1.94 -18.73
N HIS A 19 3.03 -0.85 -18.90
CA HIS A 19 2.48 0.47 -19.20
C HIS A 19 1.89 0.59 -20.61
N LEU A 20 2.64 0.14 -21.63
CA LEU A 20 2.22 0.27 -23.03
C LEU A 20 0.94 -0.49 -23.36
N MET A 21 0.64 -1.56 -22.64
CA MET A 21 -0.57 -2.34 -22.84
C MET A 21 -1.87 -1.58 -22.46
N PHE A 22 -1.79 -0.44 -21.77
CA PHE A 22 -2.93 0.45 -21.51
C PHE A 22 -3.13 1.52 -22.60
N LYS A 23 -2.28 1.53 -23.62
CA LYS A 23 -2.37 2.47 -24.74
C LYS A 23 -3.38 2.03 -25.80
N ALA A 24 -3.35 2.65 -26.96
CA ALA A 24 -4.32 2.38 -27.99
C ALA A 24 -4.24 0.97 -28.56
N THR A 25 -5.37 0.46 -29.03
CA THR A 25 -5.44 -0.65 -29.98
C THR A 25 -5.94 -0.13 -31.34
N LYS A 26 -6.12 -1.01 -32.31
CA LYS A 26 -6.70 -0.60 -33.59
C LYS A 26 -8.08 0.05 -33.42
N ASP A 27 -8.88 -0.42 -32.49
CA ASP A 27 -10.27 0.02 -32.31
C ASP A 27 -10.50 0.84 -31.02
N LEU A 28 -9.60 0.75 -30.04
CA LEU A 28 -9.66 1.47 -28.77
C LEU A 28 -8.62 2.60 -28.71
N PRO A 29 -9.03 3.86 -28.48
CA PRO A 29 -8.09 4.94 -28.18
C PRO A 29 -7.28 4.66 -26.90
N ALA A 30 -6.14 5.31 -26.75
CA ALA A 30 -5.38 5.27 -25.52
C ALA A 30 -6.25 5.59 -24.28
N GLU A 31 -5.90 5.04 -23.12
CA GLU A 31 -6.63 5.18 -21.85
C GLU A 31 -8.06 4.57 -21.86
N SER A 32 -8.42 3.81 -22.90
CA SER A 32 -9.76 3.20 -22.99
C SER A 32 -9.96 2.09 -21.96
N PHE A 33 -8.90 1.35 -21.58
CA PHE A 33 -8.98 0.32 -20.56
C PHE A 33 -9.38 0.90 -19.21
N ASP A 34 -8.76 2.01 -18.82
CA ASP A 34 -9.10 2.72 -17.58
C ASP A 34 -10.55 3.18 -17.61
N ARG A 35 -11.03 3.66 -18.75
CA ARG A 35 -12.42 4.09 -18.89
C ARG A 35 -13.41 2.92 -18.92
N LEU A 36 -13.06 1.80 -19.54
CA LEU A 36 -13.90 0.60 -19.54
C LEU A 36 -14.08 -0.01 -18.14
N THR A 37 -13.17 0.28 -17.23
CA THR A 37 -13.17 -0.21 -15.85
C THR A 37 -13.63 0.84 -14.85
N GLU A 38 -12.91 1.96 -14.70
CA GLU A 38 -13.23 2.99 -13.70
C GLU A 38 -14.59 3.66 -13.94
N ASP A 39 -14.92 3.97 -15.20
CA ASP A 39 -16.16 4.66 -15.55
C ASP A 39 -17.42 3.82 -15.28
N VAL A 40 -17.25 2.52 -15.00
CA VAL A 40 -18.36 1.61 -14.66
C VAL A 40 -18.30 1.16 -13.19
N GLY A 41 -17.42 1.77 -12.40
CA GLY A 41 -17.27 1.45 -10.98
C GLY A 41 -16.31 0.30 -10.70
N GLY A 42 -15.53 -0.10 -11.69
CA GLY A 42 -14.47 -1.09 -11.57
C GLY A 42 -13.12 -0.51 -11.15
N LEU A 43 -12.11 -1.33 -11.29
CA LEU A 43 -10.70 -0.96 -11.22
C LEU A 43 -9.90 -1.83 -12.19
N ASN A 44 -8.75 -1.35 -12.60
CA ASN A 44 -7.75 -2.09 -13.34
C ASN A 44 -6.37 -1.76 -12.80
N ASN A 45 -5.47 -2.68 -12.99
CA ASN A 45 -4.04 -2.46 -12.75
C ASN A 45 -3.24 -3.57 -13.44
N ALA A 46 -1.92 -3.50 -13.33
CA ALA A 46 -1.01 -4.54 -13.77
C ALA A 46 0.17 -4.65 -12.80
N SER A 47 0.94 -5.71 -12.92
CA SER A 47 2.23 -5.83 -12.24
C SER A 47 3.19 -6.74 -13.00
N THR A 48 4.48 -6.38 -12.96
CA THR A 48 5.56 -7.16 -13.54
C THR A 48 6.40 -7.79 -12.45
N ALA A 49 6.51 -9.11 -12.50
CA ALA A 49 7.44 -9.89 -11.70
C ALA A 49 8.54 -10.49 -12.59
N ASP A 50 9.47 -11.23 -12.00
CA ASP A 50 10.55 -11.85 -12.74
C ASP A 50 10.08 -12.85 -13.79
N ASP A 51 9.00 -13.56 -13.53
CA ASP A 51 8.49 -14.66 -14.38
C ASP A 51 7.27 -14.33 -15.20
N TYR A 52 6.50 -13.31 -14.83
CA TYR A 52 5.24 -12.97 -15.48
C TYR A 52 4.94 -11.48 -15.39
N THR A 53 4.09 -11.01 -16.30
CA THR A 53 3.35 -9.77 -16.18
C THR A 53 1.87 -10.11 -16.17
N ASN A 54 1.13 -9.61 -15.21
CA ASN A 54 -0.31 -9.76 -15.14
C ASN A 54 -1.01 -8.43 -15.40
N TYR A 55 -2.17 -8.53 -16.01
CA TYR A 55 -3.13 -7.45 -16.21
C TYR A 55 -4.44 -7.92 -15.61
N TYR A 56 -5.09 -7.08 -14.85
CA TYR A 56 -6.34 -7.47 -14.22
C TYR A 56 -7.33 -6.33 -14.11
N GLU A 57 -8.57 -6.66 -14.27
CA GLU A 57 -9.71 -5.79 -14.19
C GLU A 57 -10.78 -6.39 -13.26
N VAL A 58 -11.37 -5.53 -12.44
CA VAL A 58 -12.53 -5.87 -11.62
C VAL A 58 -13.67 -4.96 -12.03
N VAL A 59 -14.76 -5.53 -12.52
CA VAL A 59 -15.94 -4.77 -12.96
C VAL A 59 -17.23 -5.44 -12.49
N PRO A 60 -18.36 -4.72 -12.46
CA PRO A 60 -19.67 -5.37 -12.34
C PRO A 60 -19.89 -6.41 -13.46
N ALA A 61 -20.44 -7.59 -13.10
CA ALA A 61 -20.51 -8.74 -13.99
C ALA A 61 -21.17 -8.47 -15.35
N ASN A 62 -22.09 -7.51 -15.42
CA ASN A 62 -22.76 -7.09 -16.65
C ASN A 62 -21.84 -6.36 -17.67
N HIS A 63 -20.60 -6.09 -17.31
CA HIS A 63 -19.58 -5.52 -18.21
C HIS A 63 -18.56 -6.55 -18.72
N LEU A 64 -18.69 -7.84 -18.35
CA LEU A 64 -17.70 -8.87 -18.62
C LEU A 64 -17.41 -9.04 -20.13
N GLU A 65 -18.45 -9.09 -21.00
CA GLU A 65 -18.23 -9.24 -22.45
C GLU A 65 -17.35 -8.15 -23.03
N ARG A 66 -17.50 -6.91 -22.53
CA ARG A 66 -16.69 -5.77 -22.97
C ARG A 66 -15.21 -5.95 -22.66
N LEU A 67 -14.91 -6.49 -21.47
CA LEU A 67 -13.53 -6.75 -21.08
C LEU A 67 -12.92 -7.91 -21.86
N ILE A 68 -13.65 -9.01 -22.05
CA ILE A 68 -13.18 -10.14 -22.86
C ILE A 68 -12.85 -9.67 -24.29
N TRP A 69 -13.69 -8.80 -24.89
CA TRP A 69 -13.41 -8.18 -26.17
C TRP A 69 -12.19 -7.26 -26.12
N ALA A 70 -12.08 -6.38 -25.13
CA ALA A 70 -10.97 -5.43 -25.02
C ALA A 70 -9.62 -6.14 -24.80
N GLU A 71 -9.59 -7.21 -23.99
CA GLU A 71 -8.40 -8.02 -23.79
C GLU A 71 -7.93 -8.71 -25.08
N ALA A 72 -8.87 -9.20 -25.88
CA ALA A 72 -8.54 -9.78 -27.18
C ALA A 72 -8.00 -8.72 -28.17
N GLU A 73 -8.57 -7.50 -28.15
CA GLU A 73 -8.07 -6.36 -28.92
C GLU A 73 -6.64 -5.98 -28.51
N ARG A 74 -6.40 -5.85 -27.21
CA ARG A 74 -5.08 -5.52 -26.66
C ARG A 74 -4.02 -6.57 -27.03
N MET A 75 -4.35 -7.84 -26.99
CA MET A 75 -3.44 -8.91 -27.39
C MET A 75 -3.20 -8.93 -28.90
N GLY A 76 -4.23 -8.67 -29.70
CA GLY A 76 -4.16 -8.85 -31.16
C GLY A 76 -3.74 -7.63 -31.97
N THR A 77 -4.04 -6.43 -31.51
CA THR A 77 -3.95 -5.20 -32.33
C THR A 77 -3.42 -3.99 -31.59
N LEU A 78 -2.57 -4.19 -30.58
CA LEU A 78 -1.95 -3.10 -29.81
C LEU A 78 -1.24 -2.11 -30.75
N VAL A 79 -1.51 -0.83 -30.57
CA VAL A 79 -0.82 0.26 -31.25
C VAL A 79 0.39 0.67 -30.42
N VAL A 80 1.58 0.55 -30.98
CA VAL A 80 2.82 1.03 -30.36
C VAL A 80 3.40 2.09 -31.27
N ASP A 81 3.13 3.35 -30.96
CA ASP A 81 3.68 4.48 -31.68
C ASP A 81 4.79 5.21 -30.91
N GLU A 82 5.45 6.14 -31.58
CA GLU A 82 6.59 6.88 -31.03
C GLU A 82 6.20 7.81 -29.89
N ALA A 83 4.98 8.37 -29.91
CA ALA A 83 4.53 9.32 -28.90
C ALA A 83 4.20 8.61 -27.59
N ASP A 84 3.41 7.53 -27.65
CA ASP A 84 3.06 6.70 -26.51
C ASP A 84 4.30 6.03 -25.91
N PHE A 85 5.20 5.50 -26.76
CA PHE A 85 6.46 4.91 -26.29
C PHE A 85 7.30 5.92 -25.48
N LYS A 86 7.49 7.14 -26.00
CA LYS A 86 8.27 8.17 -25.29
C LYS A 86 7.59 8.61 -23.99
N SER A 87 6.28 8.76 -24.02
CA SER A 87 5.50 9.14 -22.84
C SER A 87 5.66 8.10 -21.75
N GLU A 88 5.40 6.83 -22.04
CA GLU A 88 5.45 5.78 -21.02
C GLU A 88 6.87 5.49 -20.54
N ARG A 89 7.87 5.60 -21.40
CA ARG A 89 9.26 5.53 -20.98
C ARG A 89 9.56 6.58 -19.90
N HIS A 90 9.14 7.83 -20.09
CA HIS A 90 9.33 8.88 -19.08
C HIS A 90 8.57 8.58 -17.78
N VAL A 91 7.36 8.00 -17.87
CA VAL A 91 6.59 7.59 -16.68
C VAL A 91 7.33 6.51 -15.89
N VAL A 92 7.86 5.47 -16.58
CA VAL A 92 8.64 4.39 -15.95
C VAL A 92 9.93 4.94 -15.32
N GLU A 93 10.62 5.87 -16.00
CA GLU A 93 11.79 6.54 -15.43
C GLU A 93 11.43 7.33 -14.15
N GLU A 94 10.28 8.02 -14.14
CA GLU A 94 9.82 8.73 -12.93
C GLU A 94 9.45 7.77 -11.81
N GLU A 95 8.85 6.64 -12.12
CA GLU A 95 8.59 5.60 -11.14
C GLU A 95 9.88 5.04 -10.54
N LEU A 96 10.88 4.75 -11.37
CA LEU A 96 12.21 4.32 -10.93
C LEU A 96 12.83 5.37 -9.97
N ARG A 97 12.76 6.66 -10.34
CA ARG A 97 13.25 7.74 -9.48
C ARG A 97 12.51 7.80 -8.15
N GLN A 98 11.20 7.70 -8.18
CA GLN A 98 10.35 7.82 -6.99
C GLN A 98 10.45 6.61 -6.06
N ARG A 99 10.25 5.41 -6.61
CA ARG A 99 10.13 4.19 -5.79
C ARG A 99 11.47 3.59 -5.38
N VAL A 100 12.49 3.74 -6.23
CA VAL A 100 13.78 3.08 -6.04
C VAL A 100 14.87 4.05 -5.63
N LEU A 101 15.04 5.14 -6.38
CA LEU A 101 16.19 6.02 -6.19
C LEU A 101 15.99 7.05 -5.07
N ALA A 102 14.76 7.56 -4.87
CA ALA A 102 14.44 8.54 -3.82
C ALA A 102 14.06 7.88 -2.49
N SER A 103 13.53 6.64 -2.53
CA SER A 103 13.21 5.90 -1.30
C SER A 103 14.47 5.49 -0.55
N PRO A 104 14.55 5.66 0.79
CA PRO A 104 15.73 5.33 1.58
C PRO A 104 16.27 3.92 1.35
N TYR A 105 15.40 2.91 1.26
CA TYR A 105 15.79 1.50 1.10
C TYR A 105 15.43 0.90 -0.26
N GLY A 106 14.89 1.70 -1.19
CA GLY A 106 14.51 1.23 -2.53
C GLY A 106 15.68 0.59 -3.30
N ARG A 107 16.89 1.17 -3.21
CA ARG A 107 18.10 0.61 -3.82
C ARG A 107 18.49 -0.74 -3.23
N LEU A 108 18.35 -0.91 -1.92
CA LEU A 108 18.67 -2.16 -1.24
C LEU A 108 17.83 -3.31 -1.80
N PHE A 109 16.52 -3.13 -1.85
CA PHE A 109 15.59 -4.21 -2.22
C PHE A 109 15.50 -4.42 -3.74
N SER A 110 15.45 -3.33 -4.52
CA SER A 110 15.19 -3.44 -5.95
C SER A 110 16.46 -3.58 -6.81
N LEU A 111 17.63 -3.16 -6.30
CA LEU A 111 18.88 -3.20 -7.06
C LEU A 111 19.91 -4.14 -6.44
N TYR A 112 20.27 -3.92 -5.17
CA TYR A 112 21.43 -4.59 -4.58
C TYR A 112 21.15 -6.04 -4.18
N LEU A 113 19.94 -6.33 -3.67
CA LEU A 113 19.58 -7.69 -3.29
C LEU A 113 19.61 -8.66 -4.49
N PRO A 114 18.96 -8.36 -5.65
CA PRO A 114 19.08 -9.19 -6.84
C PRO A 114 20.52 -9.31 -7.35
N GLN A 115 21.23 -8.19 -7.47
CA GLN A 115 22.62 -8.16 -7.97
C GLN A 115 23.60 -8.95 -7.09
N ALA A 116 23.39 -8.94 -5.78
CA ALA A 116 24.22 -9.70 -4.85
C ALA A 116 23.88 -11.19 -4.85
N THR A 117 22.61 -11.53 -5.09
CA THR A 117 22.13 -12.91 -5.08
C THR A 117 22.55 -13.67 -6.32
N TYR A 118 22.35 -13.09 -7.49
CA TYR A 118 22.56 -13.76 -8.78
C TYR A 118 23.75 -13.15 -9.55
N THR A 119 24.48 -14.01 -10.27
CA THR A 119 25.65 -13.62 -11.06
C THR A 119 25.43 -13.86 -12.56
N THR A 120 24.66 -14.87 -12.92
CA THR A 120 24.46 -15.35 -14.27
C THR A 120 23.01 -15.31 -14.70
N HIS A 121 22.10 -15.71 -13.80
CA HIS A 121 20.68 -15.76 -14.11
C HIS A 121 20.11 -14.35 -14.27
N PRO A 122 19.20 -14.11 -15.25
CA PRO A 122 18.58 -12.79 -15.47
C PRO A 122 17.87 -12.18 -14.25
N TYR A 123 17.55 -12.93 -13.23
CA TYR A 123 17.02 -12.39 -11.96
C TYR A 123 17.98 -11.42 -11.25
N HIS A 124 19.25 -11.31 -11.70
CA HIS A 124 20.16 -10.28 -11.19
C HIS A 124 19.78 -8.85 -11.65
N ARG A 125 18.95 -8.72 -12.68
CA ARG A 125 18.55 -7.41 -13.23
C ARG A 125 17.37 -6.83 -12.47
N PRO A 126 17.34 -5.51 -12.25
CA PRO A 126 16.18 -4.88 -11.63
C PRO A 126 14.96 -4.99 -12.56
N GLY A 127 13.83 -5.46 -12.05
CA GLY A 127 12.59 -5.62 -12.81
C GLY A 127 12.07 -4.32 -13.44
N ILE A 128 12.27 -3.18 -12.74
CA ILE A 128 11.91 -1.84 -13.26
C ILE A 128 12.89 -1.32 -14.31
N GLY A 129 14.05 -1.96 -14.46
CA GLY A 129 15.08 -1.58 -15.42
C GLY A 129 16.08 -0.54 -14.90
N SER A 130 16.81 0.06 -15.84
CA SER A 130 17.71 1.19 -15.61
C SER A 130 17.37 2.33 -16.56
N ILE A 131 17.70 3.57 -16.18
CA ILE A 131 17.47 4.76 -17.03
C ILE A 131 18.24 4.61 -18.33
N GLU A 132 19.49 4.12 -18.27
CA GLU A 132 20.37 3.94 -19.43
C GLU A 132 19.79 2.95 -20.46
N ASP A 133 19.23 1.84 -19.98
CA ASP A 133 18.62 0.83 -20.85
C ASP A 133 17.28 1.31 -21.44
N LEU A 134 16.48 2.02 -20.66
CA LEU A 134 15.22 2.63 -21.10
C LEU A 134 15.47 3.73 -22.15
N ASP A 135 16.47 4.60 -21.94
CA ASP A 135 16.87 5.64 -22.89
C ASP A 135 17.42 5.08 -24.20
N ALA A 136 18.12 3.94 -24.12
CA ALA A 136 18.67 3.27 -25.30
C ALA A 136 17.61 2.48 -26.10
N ALA A 137 16.42 2.29 -25.58
CA ALA A 137 15.35 1.54 -26.21
C ALA A 137 14.82 2.23 -27.47
N THR A 138 14.53 1.43 -28.48
CA THR A 138 13.95 1.89 -29.74
C THR A 138 12.56 1.32 -29.97
N LEU A 139 11.78 1.95 -30.84
CA LEU A 139 10.44 1.49 -31.18
C LEU A 139 10.44 0.07 -31.78
N ASP A 140 11.46 -0.29 -32.55
CA ASP A 140 11.59 -1.64 -33.11
C ASP A 140 11.94 -2.68 -32.04
N ASP A 141 12.77 -2.34 -31.04
CA ASP A 141 13.02 -3.22 -29.89
C ASP A 141 11.71 -3.55 -29.16
N VAL A 142 10.89 -2.52 -28.94
CA VAL A 142 9.61 -2.63 -28.25
C VAL A 142 8.63 -3.51 -29.05
N ARG A 143 8.47 -3.26 -30.35
CA ARG A 143 7.61 -4.07 -31.23
C ARG A 143 8.06 -5.52 -31.33
N ALA A 144 9.35 -5.75 -31.40
CA ALA A 144 9.91 -7.10 -31.45
C ALA A 144 9.65 -7.87 -30.14
N PHE A 145 9.75 -7.20 -29.00
CA PHE A 145 9.45 -7.82 -27.70
C PHE A 145 7.96 -8.20 -27.58
N HIS A 146 7.04 -7.30 -28.00
CA HIS A 146 5.61 -7.60 -28.02
C HIS A 146 5.32 -8.84 -28.88
N ALA A 147 5.81 -8.86 -30.12
CA ALA A 147 5.58 -9.97 -31.03
C ALA A 147 6.16 -11.31 -30.53
N ALA A 148 7.25 -11.27 -29.74
CA ALA A 148 7.85 -12.47 -29.20
C ALA A 148 7.06 -13.09 -28.04
N TYR A 149 6.43 -12.26 -27.19
CA TYR A 149 5.92 -12.71 -25.91
C TYR A 149 4.42 -12.52 -25.69
N TYR A 150 3.77 -11.50 -26.31
CA TYR A 150 2.33 -11.20 -26.17
C TYR A 150 1.55 -11.96 -27.22
N ARG A 151 1.27 -13.21 -26.95
CA ARG A 151 0.69 -14.18 -27.89
C ARG A 151 -0.16 -15.21 -27.16
N PRO A 152 -1.20 -15.79 -27.79
CA PRO A 152 -2.14 -16.69 -27.14
C PRO A 152 -1.49 -17.89 -26.44
N ASP A 153 -0.48 -18.52 -27.05
CA ASP A 153 0.24 -19.68 -26.48
C ASP A 153 1.20 -19.33 -25.30
N ASN A 154 1.28 -18.05 -24.92
CA ASN A 154 2.05 -17.55 -23.79
C ASN A 154 1.21 -16.79 -22.77
N ALA A 155 -0.11 -16.84 -22.89
CA ALA A 155 -1.04 -16.14 -22.01
C ALA A 155 -2.00 -17.12 -21.34
N ALA A 156 -2.55 -16.72 -20.19
CA ALA A 156 -3.63 -17.41 -19.52
C ALA A 156 -4.72 -16.39 -19.18
N LEU A 157 -5.95 -16.66 -19.62
CA LEU A 157 -7.12 -15.88 -19.22
C LEU A 157 -7.75 -16.51 -17.99
N ILE A 158 -7.91 -15.72 -16.92
CA ILE A 158 -8.48 -16.15 -15.64
C ILE A 158 -9.69 -15.29 -15.35
N VAL A 159 -10.84 -15.89 -15.20
CA VAL A 159 -12.11 -15.21 -14.89
C VAL A 159 -12.63 -15.72 -13.55
N VAL A 160 -12.91 -14.80 -12.63
CA VAL A 160 -13.44 -15.11 -11.30
C VAL A 160 -14.62 -14.19 -10.99
N GLY A 161 -15.71 -14.74 -10.54
CA GLY A 161 -16.88 -13.98 -10.13
C GLY A 161 -18.19 -14.58 -10.61
N ASN A 162 -19.19 -13.73 -10.84
CA ASN A 162 -20.53 -14.14 -11.26
C ASN A 162 -20.66 -14.10 -12.79
N PHE A 163 -20.63 -15.25 -13.44
CA PHE A 163 -20.79 -15.39 -14.88
C PHE A 163 -21.47 -16.74 -15.24
N ASP A 164 -22.08 -16.78 -16.43
CA ASP A 164 -22.52 -18.01 -17.04
C ASP A 164 -21.38 -18.62 -17.87
N GLU A 165 -21.02 -19.87 -17.58
CA GLU A 165 -19.87 -20.54 -18.20
C GLU A 165 -20.03 -20.75 -19.72
N ALA A 166 -21.22 -21.10 -20.17
CA ALA A 166 -21.46 -21.32 -21.59
C ALA A 166 -21.39 -20.02 -22.39
N GLN A 167 -21.89 -18.93 -21.81
CA GLN A 167 -21.82 -17.60 -22.39
C GLN A 167 -20.37 -17.09 -22.42
N LEU A 168 -19.60 -17.25 -21.32
CA LEU A 168 -18.20 -16.89 -21.26
C LEU A 168 -17.37 -17.61 -22.32
N ASN A 169 -17.57 -18.95 -22.47
CA ASN A 169 -16.86 -19.73 -23.47
C ASN A 169 -17.20 -19.25 -24.89
N ALA A 170 -18.48 -18.91 -25.18
CA ALA A 170 -18.87 -18.34 -26.45
C ALA A 170 -18.18 -16.98 -26.75
N TRP A 171 -18.00 -16.15 -25.75
CA TRP A 171 -17.26 -14.89 -25.91
C TRP A 171 -15.75 -15.11 -26.11
N ILE A 172 -15.15 -16.06 -25.41
CA ILE A 172 -13.75 -16.44 -25.60
C ILE A 172 -13.53 -16.94 -27.02
N ASP A 173 -14.35 -17.88 -27.51
CA ASP A 173 -14.27 -18.38 -28.89
C ASP A 173 -14.44 -17.27 -29.92
N LYS A 174 -15.36 -16.34 -29.68
CA LYS A 174 -15.67 -15.24 -30.59
C LYS A 174 -14.49 -14.25 -30.69
N TYR A 175 -13.86 -13.87 -29.58
CA TYR A 175 -12.91 -12.76 -29.55
C TYR A 175 -11.45 -13.25 -29.58
N PHE A 176 -11.10 -14.31 -28.86
CA PHE A 176 -9.74 -14.86 -28.85
C PHE A 176 -9.50 -15.95 -29.92
N GLY A 177 -10.54 -16.69 -30.32
CA GLY A 177 -10.42 -17.74 -31.32
C GLY A 177 -9.83 -17.32 -32.69
N PRO A 178 -10.04 -16.07 -33.16
CA PRO A 178 -9.40 -15.59 -34.40
C PRO A 178 -7.89 -15.31 -34.27
N LEU A 179 -7.36 -15.13 -33.07
CA LEU A 179 -5.96 -14.84 -32.85
C LEU A 179 -5.09 -16.04 -33.22
N LYS A 180 -3.94 -15.79 -33.86
CA LYS A 180 -3.02 -16.81 -34.32
C LYS A 180 -1.73 -16.78 -33.54
N ASP A 181 -1.23 -17.94 -33.15
CA ASP A 181 0.11 -18.07 -32.63
C ASP A 181 1.14 -17.85 -33.74
N PRO A 182 2.20 -17.06 -33.50
CA PRO A 182 3.33 -16.98 -34.39
C PRO A 182 4.04 -18.32 -34.55
N ALA A 183 4.58 -18.58 -35.75
CA ALA A 183 5.28 -19.83 -36.03
C ALA A 183 6.62 -19.98 -35.26
N GLN A 184 7.23 -18.86 -34.86
CA GLN A 184 8.48 -18.87 -34.11
C GLN A 184 8.26 -19.34 -32.68
N PRO A 185 9.09 -20.25 -32.16
CA PRO A 185 9.00 -20.66 -30.75
C PRO A 185 9.33 -19.50 -29.82
N ILE A 186 8.71 -19.51 -28.63
CA ILE A 186 9.00 -18.53 -27.60
C ILE A 186 10.42 -18.77 -27.08
N SER A 187 11.24 -17.72 -27.06
CA SER A 187 12.55 -17.79 -26.41
C SER A 187 12.39 -17.96 -24.90
N ARG A 188 13.08 -18.95 -24.33
CA ARG A 188 13.04 -19.23 -22.90
C ARG A 188 14.43 -19.05 -22.29
N VAL A 189 14.46 -18.50 -21.08
CA VAL A 189 15.70 -18.39 -20.32
C VAL A 189 16.19 -19.79 -19.93
N THR A 190 17.42 -20.11 -20.34
CA THR A 190 18.09 -21.37 -20.05
C THR A 190 19.30 -21.20 -19.12
N ALA A 191 19.62 -19.98 -18.74
CA ALA A 191 20.69 -19.69 -17.80
C ALA A 191 20.42 -20.37 -16.46
N VAL A 192 21.48 -20.98 -15.93
CA VAL A 192 21.45 -21.61 -14.60
C VAL A 192 22.37 -20.85 -13.68
N GLU A 193 21.87 -20.40 -12.56
CA GLU A 193 22.69 -19.74 -11.55
C GLU A 193 23.65 -20.73 -10.90
N PRO A 194 24.98 -20.48 -10.93
CA PRO A 194 25.93 -21.36 -10.31
C PRO A 194 25.83 -21.29 -8.78
N ARG A 195 25.95 -22.44 -8.12
CA ARG A 195 26.03 -22.49 -6.66
C ARG A 195 27.26 -21.72 -6.16
N ARG A 196 27.05 -20.82 -5.21
CA ARG A 196 28.14 -20.11 -4.53
C ARG A 196 29.05 -21.10 -3.77
N LEU A 197 30.35 -20.86 -3.79
CA LEU A 197 31.33 -21.76 -3.17
C LEU A 197 31.96 -21.18 -1.88
N LYS A 198 31.75 -19.85 -1.65
CA LYS A 198 32.28 -19.13 -0.48
C LYS A 198 31.39 -17.97 -0.16
N PRO A 199 31.38 -17.49 1.09
CA PRO A 199 30.63 -16.29 1.44
C PRO A 199 31.20 -15.07 0.71
N GLY A 200 30.32 -14.09 0.47
CA GLY A 200 30.68 -12.81 -0.13
C GLY A 200 30.09 -11.65 0.63
N VAL A 201 30.59 -10.45 0.36
CA VAL A 201 30.06 -9.19 0.86
C VAL A 201 29.85 -8.25 -0.30
N TYR A 202 28.72 -7.56 -0.29
CA TYR A 202 28.36 -6.49 -1.22
C TYR A 202 28.19 -5.19 -0.44
N GLU A 203 28.95 -4.15 -0.82
CA GLU A 203 28.84 -2.83 -0.18
C GLU A 203 27.93 -1.94 -1.03
N GLY A 204 26.76 -1.58 -0.49
CA GLY A 204 25.76 -0.72 -1.10
C GLY A 204 25.67 0.65 -0.42
N TYR A 205 25.37 1.69 -1.19
CA TYR A 205 25.26 3.05 -0.67
C TYR A 205 24.04 3.75 -1.25
N GLY A 206 23.42 4.65 -0.46
CA GLY A 206 22.29 5.45 -0.91
C GLY A 206 22.34 6.87 -0.35
N PRO A 207 21.79 7.87 -1.08
CA PRO A 207 21.86 9.27 -0.67
C PRO A 207 21.06 9.57 0.61
N ASN A 208 19.91 8.91 0.79
CA ASN A 208 18.94 9.24 1.85
C ASN A 208 18.75 8.05 2.81
N VAL A 209 19.84 7.48 3.31
CA VAL A 209 19.82 6.33 4.24
C VAL A 209 20.02 6.83 5.67
N PRO A 210 18.95 7.02 6.47
CA PRO A 210 19.05 7.55 7.82
C PRO A 210 19.59 6.52 8.82
N LEU A 211 19.31 5.25 8.58
CA LEU A 211 19.74 4.11 9.38
C LEU A 211 20.38 3.07 8.48
N PRO A 212 21.58 2.54 8.80
CA PRO A 212 22.20 1.51 7.97
C PRO A 212 21.39 0.21 8.03
N ALA A 213 21.47 -0.59 6.95
CA ALA A 213 20.78 -1.88 6.87
C ALA A 213 21.72 -3.00 6.45
N VAL A 214 21.47 -4.19 6.97
CA VAL A 214 22.15 -5.43 6.57
C VAL A 214 21.15 -6.41 6.01
N ALA A 215 21.46 -7.04 4.88
CA ALA A 215 20.72 -8.14 4.32
C ALA A 215 21.65 -9.32 4.05
N ILE A 216 21.17 -10.53 4.24
CA ILE A 216 21.89 -11.75 3.97
C ILE A 216 21.02 -12.61 3.06
N THR A 217 21.58 -13.07 1.95
CA THR A 217 20.83 -13.84 0.97
C THR A 217 21.55 -15.14 0.58
N TRP A 218 20.77 -16.14 0.23
CA TRP A 218 21.17 -17.44 -0.29
C TRP A 218 20.35 -17.77 -1.54
N LEU A 219 20.87 -18.64 -2.40
CA LEU A 219 20.03 -19.24 -3.44
C LEU A 219 19.00 -20.17 -2.78
N GLY A 220 17.74 -20.01 -3.18
CA GLY A 220 16.58 -20.74 -2.69
C GLY A 220 16.12 -21.82 -3.67
N ALA A 221 14.98 -22.42 -3.36
CA ALA A 221 14.27 -23.35 -4.21
C ALA A 221 13.43 -22.61 -5.27
N LYS A 222 12.95 -23.31 -6.28
CA LYS A 222 11.85 -22.88 -7.13
C LYS A 222 10.49 -23.18 -6.48
N ALA A 223 9.44 -22.49 -6.89
CA ALA A 223 8.10 -22.66 -6.32
C ALA A 223 7.55 -24.10 -6.41
N SER A 224 7.86 -24.81 -7.53
CA SER A 224 7.44 -26.19 -7.73
C SER A 224 8.27 -27.24 -6.98
N ASP A 225 9.27 -26.84 -6.21
CA ASP A 225 10.11 -27.72 -5.41
C ASP A 225 9.31 -28.27 -4.21
N PRO A 226 9.44 -29.57 -3.88
CA PRO A 226 8.82 -30.14 -2.68
C PRO A 226 9.19 -29.43 -1.37
N ASP A 227 10.31 -28.71 -1.34
CA ASP A 227 10.78 -27.96 -0.18
C ASP A 227 10.12 -26.57 -0.04
N ALA A 228 9.43 -26.09 -1.06
CA ALA A 228 8.81 -24.76 -1.06
C ALA A 228 7.85 -24.52 0.14
N PRO A 229 6.94 -25.42 0.52
CA PRO A 229 6.10 -25.22 1.70
C PRO A 229 6.90 -25.10 3.01
N ALA A 230 7.97 -25.91 3.15
CA ALA A 230 8.82 -25.89 4.35
C ALA A 230 9.63 -24.58 4.43
N LEU A 231 10.08 -24.03 3.29
CA LEU A 231 10.75 -22.74 3.23
C LEU A 231 9.81 -21.59 3.58
N LYS A 232 8.54 -21.62 3.14
CA LYS A 232 7.51 -20.64 3.55
C LYS A 232 7.24 -20.68 5.06
N VAL A 233 7.18 -21.86 5.66
CA VAL A 233 7.00 -22.01 7.11
C VAL A 233 8.24 -21.55 7.88
N LEU A 234 9.45 -21.84 7.38
CA LEU A 234 10.71 -21.35 7.94
C LEU A 234 10.76 -19.82 7.92
N ASP A 235 10.36 -19.20 6.83
CA ASP A 235 10.25 -17.76 6.68
C ASP A 235 9.30 -17.17 7.73
N ALA A 236 8.11 -17.75 7.87
CA ALA A 236 7.13 -17.29 8.86
C ALA A 236 7.66 -17.41 10.31
N ILE A 237 8.37 -18.48 10.66
CA ILE A 237 9.00 -18.62 11.98
C ILE A 237 10.06 -17.52 12.22
N LEU A 238 10.77 -17.11 11.16
CA LEU A 238 11.82 -16.10 11.28
C LEU A 238 11.26 -14.68 11.45
N SER A 239 10.27 -14.27 10.66
CA SER A 239 9.88 -12.86 10.64
C SER A 239 8.37 -12.55 10.63
N THR A 240 7.46 -13.53 10.59
CA THR A 240 6.04 -13.23 10.59
C THR A 240 5.52 -12.97 12.00
N GLY A 241 5.13 -11.70 12.27
CA GLY A 241 4.58 -11.27 13.55
C GLY A 241 5.64 -10.93 14.61
N LYS A 242 5.16 -10.37 15.72
CA LYS A 242 6.02 -9.91 16.84
C LYS A 242 6.58 -11.07 17.68
N SER A 243 6.01 -12.28 17.60
CA SER A 243 6.56 -13.47 18.29
C SER A 243 7.60 -14.22 17.46
N SER A 244 7.88 -13.79 16.23
CA SER A 244 8.88 -14.37 15.34
C SER A 244 10.30 -14.20 15.88
N ARG A 245 11.20 -15.13 15.52
CA ARG A 245 12.55 -15.18 16.10
C ARG A 245 13.39 -13.92 15.87
N LEU A 246 13.31 -13.33 14.68
CA LEU A 246 14.06 -12.12 14.35
C LEU A 246 13.52 -10.93 15.13
N TYR A 247 12.19 -10.71 15.13
CA TYR A 247 11.58 -9.63 15.86
C TYR A 247 11.85 -9.72 17.36
N ASP A 248 11.55 -10.89 17.95
CA ASP A 248 11.72 -11.11 19.38
C ASP A 248 13.17 -10.87 19.84
N ASN A 249 14.16 -11.35 19.04
CA ASN A 249 15.56 -11.24 19.44
C ASN A 249 16.21 -9.89 19.10
N LEU A 250 16.02 -9.37 17.85
CA LEU A 250 16.74 -8.17 17.41
C LEU A 250 16.01 -6.88 17.76
N VAL A 251 14.66 -6.90 17.68
CA VAL A 251 13.84 -5.70 17.89
C VAL A 251 13.42 -5.59 19.35
N TYR A 252 12.89 -6.67 19.94
CA TYR A 252 12.36 -6.64 21.29
C TYR A 252 13.45 -6.81 22.39
N GLU A 253 14.24 -7.89 22.35
CA GLU A 253 15.22 -8.19 23.41
C GLU A 253 16.45 -7.30 23.34
N LYS A 254 17.12 -7.29 22.18
CA LYS A 254 18.41 -6.61 22.03
C LYS A 254 18.27 -5.15 21.62
N GLN A 255 17.14 -4.78 21.05
CA GLN A 255 16.87 -3.41 20.57
C GLN A 255 17.94 -2.87 19.61
N ILE A 256 18.56 -3.77 18.82
CA ILE A 256 19.63 -3.42 17.87
C ILE A 256 19.09 -3.16 16.44
N ALA A 257 17.83 -3.50 16.19
CA ALA A 257 17.17 -3.27 14.92
C ALA A 257 15.89 -2.48 15.11
N ALA A 258 15.63 -1.52 14.22
CA ALA A 258 14.37 -0.82 14.10
C ALA A 258 13.32 -1.72 13.38
N GLU A 259 13.79 -2.49 12.39
CA GLU A 259 12.96 -3.39 11.59
C GLU A 259 13.75 -4.65 11.21
N VAL A 260 13.07 -5.77 11.12
CA VAL A 260 13.63 -7.04 10.65
C VAL A 260 12.69 -7.68 9.63
N TYR A 261 13.24 -8.43 8.70
CA TYR A 261 12.48 -9.17 7.70
C TYR A 261 13.18 -10.48 7.32
N SER A 262 12.39 -11.40 6.81
CA SER A 262 12.86 -12.50 5.98
C SER A 262 11.93 -12.67 4.79
N ASN A 263 12.40 -13.34 3.75
CA ASN A 263 11.61 -13.62 2.56
C ASN A 263 12.09 -14.88 1.88
N ALA A 264 11.20 -15.85 1.72
CA ALA A 264 11.37 -16.99 0.85
C ALA A 264 10.80 -16.63 -0.54
N ASP A 265 11.62 -16.03 -1.40
CA ASP A 265 11.26 -15.74 -2.77
C ASP A 265 11.40 -17.01 -3.63
N LEU A 266 10.28 -17.54 -4.09
CA LEU A 266 10.16 -18.83 -4.76
C LEU A 266 9.54 -18.66 -6.17
N PRO A 267 10.30 -18.15 -7.16
CA PRO A 267 9.85 -18.02 -8.53
C PRO A 267 9.85 -19.35 -9.30
N ALA A 268 9.61 -19.33 -10.61
CA ALA A 268 9.59 -20.53 -11.46
C ALA A 268 10.96 -21.20 -11.64
N GLN A 269 12.03 -20.45 -11.48
CA GLN A 269 13.43 -20.91 -11.46
C GLN A 269 13.96 -20.83 -10.00
N PRO A 270 15.16 -21.36 -9.68
CA PRO A 270 15.71 -21.21 -8.34
C PRO A 270 15.72 -19.75 -7.86
N GLY A 271 14.99 -19.50 -6.79
CA GLY A 271 14.83 -18.18 -6.20
C GLY A 271 15.88 -17.84 -5.16
N ASN A 272 15.47 -17.09 -4.14
CA ASN A 272 16.35 -16.74 -3.02
C ASN A 272 15.65 -16.88 -1.68
N PHE A 273 16.45 -16.99 -0.64
CA PHE A 273 16.02 -16.80 0.74
C PHE A 273 16.84 -15.65 1.33
N ALA A 274 16.17 -14.65 1.83
CA ALA A 274 16.83 -13.49 2.44
C ALA A 274 16.38 -13.28 3.88
N VAL A 275 17.31 -12.78 4.72
CA VAL A 275 17.02 -12.22 6.04
C VAL A 275 17.67 -10.86 6.15
N GLY A 276 17.06 -9.90 6.84
CA GLY A 276 17.68 -8.59 6.99
C GLY A 276 17.18 -7.79 8.16
N ALA A 277 17.89 -6.70 8.43
CA ALA A 277 17.57 -5.76 9.48
C ALA A 277 17.93 -4.32 9.04
N ILE A 278 17.03 -3.38 9.35
CA ILE A 278 17.36 -1.97 9.42
C ILE A 278 17.81 -1.73 10.84
N MET A 279 19.03 -1.25 11.02
CA MET A 279 19.63 -1.11 12.35
C MET A 279 18.98 0.01 13.13
N ALA A 280 18.80 -0.20 14.43
CA ALA A 280 18.42 0.88 15.33
C ALA A 280 19.56 1.92 15.45
N SER A 281 19.20 3.14 15.82
CA SER A 281 20.17 4.23 15.95
C SER A 281 21.29 3.87 16.92
N GLY A 282 22.55 4.06 16.48
CA GLY A 282 23.73 3.79 17.30
C GLY A 282 24.27 2.35 17.21
N HIS A 283 23.60 1.45 16.49
CA HIS A 283 24.03 0.06 16.32
C HIS A 283 24.69 -0.19 14.98
N SER A 284 25.62 -1.14 14.96
CA SER A 284 26.47 -1.45 13.81
C SER A 284 25.90 -2.56 12.93
N LEU A 285 26.27 -2.57 11.65
CA LEU A 285 25.93 -3.64 10.72
C LEU A 285 26.47 -5.01 11.19
N ALA A 286 27.66 -5.02 11.84
CA ALA A 286 28.25 -6.26 12.33
C ALA A 286 27.44 -6.90 13.47
N GLU A 287 26.84 -6.11 14.35
CA GLU A 287 25.90 -6.61 15.38
C GLU A 287 24.66 -7.23 14.73
N GLY A 288 24.09 -6.54 13.72
CA GLY A 288 22.95 -7.05 12.97
C GLY A 288 23.25 -8.34 12.22
N GLU A 289 24.35 -8.39 11.46
CA GLU A 289 24.79 -9.58 10.73
C GLU A 289 24.98 -10.78 11.68
N ALA A 290 25.68 -10.58 12.78
CA ALA A 290 25.93 -11.63 13.76
C ALA A 290 24.62 -12.15 14.39
N ALA A 291 23.68 -11.25 14.71
CA ALA A 291 22.39 -11.62 15.30
C ALA A 291 21.50 -12.38 14.32
N LEU A 292 21.41 -11.93 13.06
CA LEU A 292 20.67 -12.61 12.00
C LEU A 292 21.21 -14.02 11.75
N LEU A 293 22.53 -14.15 11.59
CA LEU A 293 23.19 -15.46 11.40
C LEU A 293 22.97 -16.37 12.60
N ALA A 294 22.98 -15.84 13.83
CA ALA A 294 22.74 -16.64 15.03
C ALA A 294 21.32 -17.24 15.03
N GLN A 295 20.28 -16.51 14.60
CA GLN A 295 18.92 -17.04 14.53
C GLN A 295 18.77 -18.09 13.41
N VAL A 296 19.39 -17.87 12.26
CA VAL A 296 19.47 -18.87 11.19
C VAL A 296 20.18 -20.13 11.68
N GLN A 297 21.32 -19.98 12.36
CA GLN A 297 22.09 -21.10 12.87
C GLN A 297 21.31 -21.93 13.92
N ARG A 298 20.54 -21.28 14.79
CA ARG A 298 19.67 -21.99 15.76
C ARG A 298 18.65 -22.89 15.07
N LEU A 299 18.07 -22.49 13.93
CA LEU A 299 17.16 -23.36 13.14
C LEU A 299 17.90 -24.50 12.42
N ARG A 300 19.15 -24.28 12.06
CA ARG A 300 19.99 -25.34 11.52
C ARG A 300 20.38 -26.40 12.59
N ASP A 301 20.69 -25.94 13.80
CA ASP A 301 21.15 -26.81 14.89
C ASP A 301 20.02 -27.62 15.52
N ALA A 302 18.85 -27.03 15.69
CA ALA A 302 17.66 -27.65 16.28
C ALA A 302 16.38 -27.32 15.51
N PRO A 303 15.41 -28.24 15.43
CA PRO A 303 14.10 -27.95 14.85
C PRO A 303 13.37 -26.89 15.69
N PRO A 304 12.42 -26.14 15.09
CA PRO A 304 11.55 -25.25 15.85
C PRO A 304 10.72 -26.03 16.86
N THR A 305 10.28 -25.36 17.90
CA THR A 305 9.31 -25.94 18.85
C THR A 305 7.95 -26.15 18.14
N GLN A 306 7.14 -27.06 18.69
CA GLN A 306 5.81 -27.29 18.16
C GLN A 306 4.95 -26.02 18.21
N ALA A 307 5.09 -25.20 19.25
CA ALA A 307 4.36 -23.92 19.36
C ALA A 307 4.75 -22.93 18.26
N GLU A 308 6.02 -22.76 17.94
CA GLU A 308 6.48 -21.91 16.82
C GLU A 308 5.94 -22.43 15.48
N LEU A 309 5.99 -23.74 15.28
CA LEU A 309 5.49 -24.37 14.05
C LEU A 309 3.98 -24.14 13.88
N ASP A 310 3.19 -24.39 14.93
CA ASP A 310 1.73 -24.23 14.90
C ASP A 310 1.34 -22.75 14.69
N THR A 311 2.03 -21.82 15.34
CA THR A 311 1.84 -20.38 15.17
C THR A 311 2.10 -19.97 13.72
N ALA A 312 3.24 -20.34 13.15
CA ALA A 312 3.58 -20.01 11.76
C ALA A 312 2.55 -20.57 10.76
N LYS A 313 2.13 -21.83 10.95
CA LYS A 313 1.09 -22.46 10.12
C LYS A 313 -0.25 -21.73 10.22
N ASN A 314 -0.70 -21.43 11.45
CA ASN A 314 -1.97 -20.74 11.66
C ASN A 314 -1.99 -19.36 11.00
N GLN A 315 -0.89 -18.62 11.13
CA GLN A 315 -0.75 -17.31 10.47
C GLN A 315 -0.75 -17.42 8.95
N LEU A 316 0.01 -18.35 8.37
CA LEU A 316 0.05 -18.59 6.93
C LEU A 316 -1.33 -18.99 6.38
N VAL A 317 -2.02 -19.91 7.04
CA VAL A 317 -3.36 -20.37 6.62
C VAL A 317 -4.37 -19.24 6.68
N THR A 318 -4.42 -18.48 7.78
CA THR A 318 -5.36 -17.36 7.91
C THR A 318 -5.00 -16.24 6.95
N GLY A 319 -3.71 -15.98 6.73
CA GLY A 319 -3.23 -15.03 5.72
C GLY A 319 -3.72 -15.39 4.31
N LYS A 320 -3.60 -16.67 3.92
CA LYS A 320 -4.08 -17.14 2.62
C LYS A 320 -5.63 -17.09 2.48
N LEU A 321 -6.38 -17.21 3.56
CA LEU A 321 -7.82 -17.00 3.54
C LEU A 321 -8.17 -15.52 3.32
N ARG A 322 -7.46 -14.60 4.00
CA ARG A 322 -7.64 -13.15 3.79
C ARG A 322 -7.32 -12.73 2.34
N GLU A 323 -6.24 -13.24 1.75
CA GLU A 323 -5.91 -12.98 0.34
C GLU A 323 -7.06 -13.37 -0.61
N ARG A 324 -7.84 -14.41 -0.27
CA ARG A 324 -8.97 -14.91 -1.07
C ARG A 324 -10.32 -14.28 -0.73
N GLU A 325 -10.35 -13.29 0.13
CA GLU A 325 -11.59 -12.60 0.49
C GLU A 325 -12.18 -11.85 -0.71
N THR A 326 -11.33 -11.32 -1.59
CA THR A 326 -11.75 -10.67 -2.82
C THR A 326 -11.70 -11.59 -4.04
N ILE A 327 -12.52 -11.30 -5.07
CA ILE A 327 -12.46 -12.01 -6.37
C ILE A 327 -11.10 -11.82 -7.05
N GLU A 328 -10.50 -10.65 -6.90
CA GLU A 328 -9.15 -10.32 -7.37
C GLU A 328 -8.10 -11.24 -6.72
N GLY A 329 -8.09 -11.37 -5.38
CA GLY A 329 -7.17 -12.25 -4.66
C GLY A 329 -7.33 -13.73 -5.05
N ARG A 330 -8.57 -14.19 -5.34
CA ARG A 330 -8.82 -15.54 -5.89
C ARG A 330 -8.22 -15.68 -7.30
N GLY A 331 -8.35 -14.66 -8.14
CA GLY A 331 -7.75 -14.59 -9.47
C GLY A 331 -6.22 -14.71 -9.41
N PHE A 332 -5.58 -13.96 -8.51
CA PHE A 332 -4.14 -14.04 -8.29
C PHE A 332 -3.69 -15.40 -7.79
N ALA A 333 -4.42 -16.02 -6.86
CA ALA A 333 -4.09 -17.36 -6.35
C ALA A 333 -4.09 -18.41 -7.48
N LEU A 334 -5.11 -18.38 -8.36
CA LEU A 334 -5.20 -19.25 -9.53
C LEU A 334 -4.09 -18.96 -10.55
N GLY A 335 -3.85 -17.68 -10.85
CA GLY A 335 -2.85 -17.24 -11.82
C GLY A 335 -1.44 -17.60 -11.38
N TYR A 336 -1.13 -17.39 -10.13
CA TYR A 336 0.16 -17.76 -9.56
C TYR A 336 0.39 -19.27 -9.64
N ALA A 337 -0.57 -20.08 -9.18
CA ALA A 337 -0.48 -21.53 -9.23
C ALA A 337 -0.31 -22.05 -10.67
N LEU A 338 -1.11 -21.54 -11.62
CA LEU A 338 -1.00 -21.90 -13.02
C LEU A 338 0.36 -21.54 -13.63
N ARG A 339 0.81 -20.28 -13.41
CA ARG A 339 2.01 -19.76 -14.05
C ARG A 339 3.29 -20.33 -13.44
N ILE A 340 3.35 -20.45 -12.12
CA ILE A 340 4.55 -20.83 -11.40
C ILE A 340 4.62 -22.35 -11.20
N ASP A 341 3.53 -22.97 -10.78
CA ASP A 341 3.45 -24.41 -10.53
C ASP A 341 3.02 -25.23 -11.77
N GLY A 342 2.52 -24.58 -12.81
CA GLY A 342 2.00 -25.22 -14.02
C GLY A 342 0.63 -25.86 -13.85
N ASP A 343 -0.04 -25.66 -12.71
CA ASP A 343 -1.31 -26.31 -12.36
C ASP A 343 -2.16 -25.41 -11.45
N ALA A 344 -3.23 -24.81 -11.97
CA ALA A 344 -4.13 -23.94 -11.22
C ALA A 344 -4.78 -24.64 -10.00
N SER A 345 -4.93 -25.97 -10.03
CA SER A 345 -5.53 -26.74 -8.91
C SER A 345 -4.66 -26.68 -7.63
N ARG A 346 -3.39 -26.36 -7.76
CA ARG A 346 -2.49 -26.15 -6.61
C ARG A 346 -2.92 -25.03 -5.70
N ALA A 347 -3.64 -24.02 -6.21
CA ALA A 347 -4.27 -23.03 -5.37
C ALA A 347 -5.17 -23.64 -4.28
N ASN A 348 -5.80 -24.78 -4.55
CA ASN A 348 -6.66 -25.49 -3.59
C ASN A 348 -5.89 -26.39 -2.62
N THR A 349 -4.69 -26.82 -2.97
CA THR A 349 -3.88 -27.76 -2.16
C THR A 349 -2.79 -27.08 -1.36
N GLU A 350 -2.51 -25.79 -1.61
CA GLU A 350 -1.46 -25.03 -0.92
C GLU A 350 -1.63 -25.04 0.61
N LEU A 351 -2.86 -24.85 1.10
CA LEU A 351 -3.13 -24.82 2.54
C LEU A 351 -2.82 -26.17 3.19
N ALA A 352 -3.21 -27.28 2.56
CA ALA A 352 -2.91 -28.61 3.05
C ALA A 352 -1.40 -28.90 3.05
N ALA A 353 -0.68 -28.43 2.02
CA ALA A 353 0.78 -28.57 1.95
C ALA A 353 1.49 -27.81 3.08
N LEU A 354 1.05 -26.58 3.38
CA LEU A 354 1.58 -25.80 4.52
C LEU A 354 1.28 -26.49 5.85
N GLN A 355 0.08 -27.02 6.04
CA GLN A 355 -0.31 -27.73 7.25
C GLN A 355 0.46 -29.05 7.46
N ALA A 356 0.88 -29.71 6.38
CA ALA A 356 1.64 -30.96 6.44
C ALA A 356 3.12 -30.79 6.85
N VAL A 357 3.68 -29.58 6.77
CA VAL A 357 5.08 -29.32 7.12
C VAL A 357 5.36 -29.73 8.58
N THR A 358 6.46 -30.42 8.82
CA THR A 358 6.92 -30.83 10.15
C THR A 358 8.07 -29.95 10.64
N ALA A 359 8.36 -29.97 11.95
CA ALA A 359 9.52 -29.31 12.53
C ALA A 359 10.85 -29.83 11.97
N ALA A 360 10.90 -31.13 11.65
CA ALA A 360 12.04 -31.74 10.99
C ALA A 360 12.25 -31.24 9.56
N ASP A 361 11.17 -30.99 8.81
CA ASP A 361 11.26 -30.39 7.46
C ASP A 361 11.83 -28.98 7.52
N VAL A 362 11.39 -28.14 8.45
CA VAL A 362 11.92 -26.80 8.65
C VAL A 362 13.41 -26.83 8.94
N GLN A 363 13.87 -27.71 9.84
CA GLN A 363 15.31 -27.86 10.12
C GLN A 363 16.08 -28.38 8.91
N ARG A 364 15.53 -29.33 8.18
CA ARG A 364 16.14 -29.91 6.98
C ARG A 364 16.36 -28.84 5.91
N VAL A 365 15.35 -28.04 5.59
CA VAL A 365 15.49 -26.96 4.61
C VAL A 365 16.42 -25.86 5.10
N ALA A 366 16.41 -25.50 6.40
CA ALA A 366 17.38 -24.58 6.96
C ALA A 366 18.83 -25.07 6.77
N LYS A 367 19.10 -26.36 6.96
CA LYS A 367 20.41 -26.94 6.70
C LYS A 367 20.78 -26.97 5.22
N ALA A 368 19.82 -27.28 4.35
CA ALA A 368 20.04 -27.42 2.91
C ALA A 368 20.32 -26.10 2.22
N TYR A 369 19.54 -25.06 2.54
CA TYR A 369 19.55 -23.79 1.81
C TYR A 369 20.30 -22.67 2.53
N LEU A 370 20.31 -22.59 3.86
CA LEU A 370 20.86 -21.47 4.61
C LEU A 370 22.25 -21.75 5.18
N ASP A 371 23.17 -22.35 4.39
CA ASP A 371 24.55 -22.56 4.80
C ASP A 371 25.29 -21.20 4.90
N PRO A 372 25.80 -20.80 6.07
CA PRO A 372 26.53 -19.55 6.24
C PRO A 372 27.75 -19.39 5.30
N ASN A 373 28.33 -20.51 4.85
CA ASN A 373 29.47 -20.47 3.92
C ASN A 373 29.07 -20.16 2.47
N LEU A 374 27.78 -20.19 2.15
CA LEU A 374 27.24 -19.96 0.80
C LEU A 374 26.46 -18.64 0.72
N ARG A 375 26.49 -17.83 1.78
CA ARG A 375 25.75 -16.58 1.85
C ARG A 375 26.37 -15.44 1.04
N MET A 376 25.57 -14.46 0.73
CA MET A 376 25.98 -13.12 0.38
C MET A 376 25.45 -12.16 1.44
N THR A 377 26.32 -11.34 2.03
CA THR A 377 25.94 -10.28 2.94
C THR A 377 25.95 -8.96 2.21
N ILE A 378 24.91 -8.15 2.35
CA ILE A 378 24.81 -6.81 1.80
C ILE A 378 24.88 -5.82 2.96
N HIS A 379 25.86 -4.94 2.94
CA HIS A 379 25.97 -3.82 3.86
C HIS A 379 25.46 -2.58 3.16
N TYR A 380 24.36 -2.00 3.63
CA TYR A 380 23.78 -0.82 3.04
C TYR A 380 23.95 0.39 3.95
N ARG A 381 24.60 1.44 3.43
CA ARG A 381 25.04 2.60 4.18
C ARG A 381 24.63 3.91 3.50
N PRO A 382 24.62 5.04 4.25
CA PRO A 382 24.49 6.35 3.63
C PRO A 382 25.68 6.64 2.69
N GLU A 383 25.43 7.38 1.63
CA GLU A 383 26.46 7.75 0.62
C GLU A 383 27.65 8.48 1.26
N SER A 384 27.43 9.23 2.34
CA SER A 384 28.50 9.89 3.12
C SER A 384 29.51 8.93 3.75
N ALA A 385 29.14 7.66 3.89
CA ALA A 385 30.04 6.62 4.42
C ALA A 385 30.89 5.93 3.33
N ARG A 386 30.68 6.26 2.06
CA ARG A 386 31.48 5.71 0.94
C ARG A 386 32.95 6.14 1.11
N PRO A 387 33.91 5.20 0.97
CA PRO A 387 35.33 5.52 1.00
C PRO A 387 35.71 6.59 -0.04
N LYS A 388 36.55 7.53 0.37
CA LYS A 388 37.03 8.59 -0.56
C LYS A 388 37.77 7.97 -1.74
N GLY A 389 37.35 8.33 -2.96
CA GLY A 389 37.94 7.85 -4.20
C GLY A 389 37.31 6.58 -4.76
N GLU A 390 36.36 5.97 -4.04
CA GLU A 390 35.55 4.89 -4.60
C GLU A 390 34.39 5.49 -5.40
N THR A 391 34.41 5.23 -6.70
CA THR A 391 33.29 5.59 -7.59
C THR A 391 32.37 4.38 -7.78
N PRO A 392 31.04 4.56 -7.84
CA PRO A 392 30.14 3.51 -8.23
C PRO A 392 30.59 2.89 -9.56
N PRO A 393 30.51 1.57 -9.73
CA PRO A 393 30.73 0.99 -11.04
C PRO A 393 29.78 1.63 -12.05
N ALA A 394 30.31 2.09 -13.19
CA ALA A 394 29.47 2.60 -14.25
C ALA A 394 28.55 1.48 -14.75
N PRO A 395 27.26 1.73 -14.99
CA PRO A 395 26.39 0.74 -15.59
C PRO A 395 26.98 0.29 -16.94
N PRO A 396 26.83 -1.00 -17.32
CA PRO A 396 27.31 -1.47 -18.62
C PRO A 396 26.62 -0.68 -19.72
N ALA A 397 27.39 -0.24 -20.71
CA ALA A 397 26.82 0.48 -21.84
C ALA A 397 25.82 -0.43 -22.58
N PRO A 398 24.61 0.07 -22.91
CA PRO A 398 23.61 -0.70 -23.65
C PRO A 398 24.21 -1.20 -24.97
N PRO A 399 23.83 -2.40 -25.46
CA PRO A 399 24.29 -2.89 -26.74
C PRO A 399 23.86 -1.96 -27.88
N LYS A 400 24.73 -1.75 -28.84
CA LYS A 400 24.44 -0.90 -30.01
C LYS A 400 23.49 -1.56 -31.02
N THR A 401 23.27 -2.87 -30.89
CA THR A 401 22.42 -3.61 -31.81
C THR A 401 20.97 -3.45 -31.40
N VAL A 402 20.19 -2.90 -32.31
CA VAL A 402 18.75 -2.70 -32.19
C VAL A 402 18.05 -3.88 -32.84
N ALA A 403 16.97 -4.37 -32.26
CA ALA A 403 16.14 -5.38 -32.92
C ALA A 403 15.50 -4.81 -34.18
N THR A 404 15.36 -5.66 -35.20
CA THR A 404 14.61 -5.30 -36.41
C THR A 404 13.22 -5.92 -36.33
N TYR A 405 12.19 -5.13 -36.53
CA TYR A 405 10.82 -5.60 -36.56
C TYR A 405 10.24 -5.52 -37.96
N ALA A 406 9.77 -6.63 -38.50
CA ALA A 406 9.15 -6.74 -39.84
C ALA A 406 7.69 -7.24 -39.76
N GLY A 407 7.10 -7.28 -38.57
CA GLY A 407 5.72 -7.70 -38.34
C GLY A 407 4.69 -6.60 -38.66
N PRO A 408 3.39 -6.88 -38.46
CA PRO A 408 2.33 -5.91 -38.66
C PRO A 408 2.45 -4.75 -37.69
N VAL A 409 2.27 -3.52 -38.18
CA VAL A 409 2.18 -2.30 -37.38
C VAL A 409 0.75 -1.81 -37.44
N TYR A 410 0.11 -1.72 -36.30
CA TYR A 410 -1.25 -1.22 -36.17
C TYR A 410 -1.27 0.28 -35.94
N ALA A 411 -2.37 0.91 -36.37
CA ALA A 411 -2.68 2.30 -36.08
C ALA A 411 -4.14 2.38 -35.65
N LEU A 412 -4.45 3.33 -34.78
CA LEU A 412 -5.81 3.60 -34.37
C LEU A 412 -6.66 3.94 -35.58
N ALA A 413 -7.71 3.19 -35.82
CA ALA A 413 -8.64 3.42 -36.94
C ALA A 413 -9.37 4.77 -36.77
N PRO A 414 -9.79 5.42 -37.89
CA PRO A 414 -10.63 6.61 -37.80
C PRO A 414 -11.91 6.35 -36.99
N GLU A 415 -12.38 7.34 -36.23
CA GLU A 415 -13.48 7.19 -35.27
C GLU A 415 -14.74 6.48 -35.86
N GLY A 416 -15.14 6.84 -37.05
CA GLY A 416 -16.29 6.23 -37.74
C GLY A 416 -16.07 4.81 -38.24
N GLN A 417 -14.85 4.26 -38.15
CA GLN A 417 -14.48 2.92 -38.63
C GLN A 417 -14.11 1.98 -37.47
N ARG A 418 -14.03 2.47 -36.24
CA ARG A 418 -13.68 1.66 -35.07
C ARG A 418 -14.81 0.71 -34.72
N GLN A 419 -14.45 -0.51 -34.37
CA GLN A 419 -15.39 -1.41 -33.74
C GLN A 419 -15.76 -0.86 -32.35
N LYS A 420 -17.05 -0.77 -32.08
CA LYS A 420 -17.52 -0.32 -30.76
C LYS A 420 -17.44 -1.45 -29.75
N PRO A 421 -17.17 -1.17 -28.48
CA PRO A 421 -17.30 -2.15 -27.41
C PRO A 421 -18.69 -2.83 -27.43
N PRO A 422 -18.78 -4.10 -27.10
CA PRO A 422 -20.07 -4.79 -26.95
C PRO A 422 -21.03 -4.03 -26.02
N PRO A 423 -22.35 -4.19 -26.16
CA PRO A 423 -23.32 -3.56 -25.29
C PRO A 423 -23.16 -4.04 -23.85
N VAL A 424 -23.55 -3.19 -22.89
CA VAL A 424 -23.57 -3.56 -21.47
C VAL A 424 -24.74 -4.50 -21.23
N GLY A 425 -24.50 -5.56 -20.44
CA GLY A 425 -25.56 -6.46 -19.98
C GLY A 425 -26.50 -5.81 -18.96
N ALA A 426 -27.52 -6.52 -18.53
CA ALA A 426 -28.44 -6.04 -17.49
C ALA A 426 -27.71 -5.91 -16.14
N PRO A 427 -27.89 -4.80 -15.40
CA PRO A 427 -27.26 -4.64 -14.10
C PRO A 427 -27.83 -5.64 -13.09
N ILE A 428 -26.95 -6.14 -12.20
CA ILE A 428 -27.31 -7.04 -11.11
C ILE A 428 -27.34 -6.21 -9.82
N ALA A 429 -28.48 -6.23 -9.13
CA ALA A 429 -28.63 -5.51 -7.86
C ALA A 429 -27.78 -6.18 -6.77
N PRO A 430 -26.94 -5.42 -6.03
CA PRO A 430 -26.14 -5.98 -4.94
C PRO A 430 -27.02 -6.39 -3.75
N VAL A 431 -26.64 -7.47 -3.10
CA VAL A 431 -27.22 -7.86 -1.79
C VAL A 431 -26.35 -7.22 -0.71
N LEU A 432 -26.90 -6.23 -0.03
CA LEU A 432 -26.17 -5.51 1.02
C LEU A 432 -26.40 -6.16 2.40
N PRO A 433 -25.38 -6.26 3.26
CA PRO A 433 -25.54 -6.77 4.61
C PRO A 433 -26.45 -5.83 5.44
N LYS A 434 -27.28 -6.41 6.30
CA LYS A 434 -28.17 -5.68 7.21
C LYS A 434 -27.53 -5.69 8.60
N PRO A 435 -26.98 -4.58 9.07
CA PRO A 435 -26.41 -4.51 10.40
C PRO A 435 -27.48 -4.59 11.48
N ALA A 436 -27.23 -5.40 12.51
CA ALA A 436 -28.00 -5.43 13.74
C ALA A 436 -27.26 -4.61 14.82
N GLU A 437 -28.00 -3.92 15.67
CA GLU A 437 -27.43 -3.03 16.67
C GLU A 437 -28.03 -3.28 18.06
N ARG A 438 -27.17 -3.20 19.09
CA ARG A 438 -27.55 -3.26 20.51
C ARG A 438 -26.62 -2.39 21.35
N THR A 439 -27.17 -1.72 22.36
CA THR A 439 -26.38 -1.05 23.40
C THR A 439 -26.34 -1.92 24.64
N LEU A 440 -25.15 -2.25 25.14
CA LEU A 440 -25.00 -2.99 26.40
C LEU A 440 -25.34 -2.13 27.61
N ALA A 441 -25.57 -2.77 28.77
CA ALA A 441 -25.97 -2.07 29.99
C ALA A 441 -24.94 -1.00 30.45
N ASN A 442 -23.68 -1.18 30.13
CA ASN A 442 -22.60 -0.22 30.42
C ASN A 442 -22.49 0.94 29.42
N GLY A 443 -23.32 0.95 28.37
CA GLY A 443 -23.33 2.01 27.34
C GLY A 443 -22.52 1.71 26.08
N LEU A 444 -21.84 0.56 25.99
CA LEU A 444 -21.12 0.17 24.77
C LEU A 444 -22.12 -0.13 23.64
N ARG A 445 -22.00 0.57 22.55
CA ARG A 445 -22.72 0.32 21.30
C ARG A 445 -22.09 -0.84 20.56
N VAL A 446 -22.86 -1.85 20.19
CA VAL A 446 -22.41 -3.04 19.45
C VAL A 446 -23.18 -3.15 18.15
N VAL A 447 -22.45 -3.28 17.05
CA VAL A 447 -23.01 -3.45 15.70
C VAL A 447 -22.51 -4.78 15.15
N VAL A 448 -23.40 -5.60 14.59
CA VAL A 448 -23.05 -6.88 13.98
C VAL A 448 -23.61 -6.95 12.58
N ALA A 449 -22.76 -7.30 11.60
CA ALA A 449 -23.17 -7.50 10.22
C ALA A 449 -22.62 -8.84 9.69
N HIS A 450 -23.51 -9.76 9.36
CA HIS A 450 -23.16 -11.08 8.85
C HIS A 450 -22.72 -11.01 7.39
N SER A 451 -21.58 -11.69 7.07
CA SER A 451 -21.07 -11.94 5.73
C SER A 451 -20.25 -13.24 5.79
N SER A 452 -20.67 -14.28 5.08
CA SER A 452 -20.18 -15.65 5.30
C SER A 452 -19.47 -16.30 4.12
N ASP A 453 -18.95 -15.53 3.18
CA ASP A 453 -18.23 -16.07 2.00
C ASP A 453 -16.97 -16.86 2.38
N LEU A 454 -16.32 -16.46 3.45
CA LEU A 454 -15.15 -17.14 4.04
C LEU A 454 -15.28 -17.19 5.57
N PRO A 455 -14.65 -18.20 6.23
CA PRO A 455 -14.67 -18.31 7.69
C PRO A 455 -13.73 -17.29 8.33
N LEU A 456 -14.04 -16.01 8.18
CA LEU A 456 -13.31 -14.89 8.76
C LEU A 456 -14.26 -13.97 9.52
N VAL A 457 -13.78 -13.40 10.62
CA VAL A 457 -14.48 -12.37 11.40
C VAL A 457 -13.51 -11.23 11.69
N THR A 458 -13.98 -10.01 11.45
CA THR A 458 -13.34 -8.79 11.94
C THR A 458 -14.13 -8.23 13.12
N ALA A 459 -13.44 -7.95 14.22
CA ALA A 459 -13.97 -7.18 15.34
C ALA A 459 -13.19 -5.87 15.43
N ASP A 460 -13.87 -4.73 15.34
CA ASP A 460 -13.29 -3.40 15.46
C ASP A 460 -13.89 -2.66 16.65
N LEU A 461 -13.04 -2.28 17.61
CA LEU A 461 -13.41 -1.43 18.73
C LEU A 461 -12.92 -0.02 18.46
N THR A 462 -13.80 0.84 18.01
CA THR A 462 -13.52 2.26 17.79
C THR A 462 -13.80 3.07 19.07
N ILE A 463 -12.79 3.74 19.60
CA ILE A 463 -12.90 4.77 20.64
C ILE A 463 -13.08 6.11 19.94
N LYS A 464 -14.14 6.86 20.26
CA LYS A 464 -14.50 8.13 19.59
C LYS A 464 -13.60 9.30 20.00
N THR A 465 -12.31 9.01 20.23
CA THR A 465 -11.31 9.98 20.66
C THR A 465 -9.96 9.59 20.07
N GLY A 466 -9.30 10.55 19.44
CA GLY A 466 -7.98 10.42 18.87
C GLY A 466 -7.09 11.60 19.26
N GLY A 467 -6.17 11.99 18.38
CA GLY A 467 -5.20 13.03 18.62
C GLY A 467 -5.77 14.40 18.96
N TRP A 468 -7.04 14.70 18.62
CA TRP A 468 -7.69 15.94 19.06
C TRP A 468 -7.73 16.10 20.59
N ALA A 469 -7.56 15.03 21.34
CA ALA A 469 -7.50 15.02 22.80
C ALA A 469 -6.08 15.14 23.35
N ASP A 470 -5.07 15.22 22.52
CA ASP A 470 -3.68 15.36 22.94
C ASP A 470 -3.50 16.67 23.74
N PRO A 471 -2.85 16.65 24.91
CA PRO A 471 -2.55 17.86 25.65
C PRO A 471 -1.66 18.81 24.83
N PRO A 472 -1.81 20.13 24.96
CA PRO A 472 -0.95 21.08 24.28
C PRO A 472 0.54 20.81 24.51
N GLY A 473 1.34 20.72 23.42
CA GLY A 473 2.76 20.42 23.44
C GLY A 473 3.13 18.95 23.64
N LEU A 474 2.15 18.05 23.70
CA LEU A 474 2.34 16.60 23.79
C LEU A 474 1.63 15.90 22.62
N SER A 475 1.85 16.38 21.39
CA SER A 475 1.34 15.72 20.19
C SER A 475 1.78 14.25 20.14
N GLY A 476 0.87 13.35 19.73
CA GLY A 476 1.11 11.92 19.66
C GLY A 476 0.82 11.13 20.95
N VAL A 477 0.24 11.74 21.99
CA VAL A 477 -0.19 10.97 23.19
C VAL A 477 -1.23 9.93 22.80
N ALA A 478 -2.23 10.28 21.98
CA ALA A 478 -3.26 9.32 21.55
C ALA A 478 -2.66 8.20 20.68
N GLY A 479 -1.76 8.53 19.76
CA GLY A 479 -1.02 7.55 18.96
C GLY A 479 -0.24 6.58 19.84
N MET A 480 0.64 7.12 20.68
CA MET A 480 1.45 6.31 21.60
C MET A 480 0.59 5.51 22.60
N THR A 481 -0.54 6.05 23.07
CA THR A 481 -1.46 5.30 23.92
C THR A 481 -2.01 4.08 23.20
N ALA A 482 -2.44 4.24 21.94
CA ALA A 482 -2.93 3.15 21.13
C ALA A 482 -1.82 2.11 20.84
N ASP A 483 -0.63 2.53 20.43
CA ASP A 483 0.50 1.63 20.18
C ASP A 483 0.85 0.81 21.43
N MET A 484 0.79 1.41 22.61
CA MET A 484 1.12 0.78 23.87
C MET A 484 0.03 -0.19 24.41
N LEU A 485 -1.17 -0.25 23.83
CA LEU A 485 -2.20 -1.20 24.26
C LEU A 485 -1.74 -2.66 24.09
N THR A 486 -1.00 -2.96 23.05
CA THR A 486 -0.46 -4.30 22.76
C THR A 486 0.89 -4.56 23.41
N GLU A 487 1.51 -3.56 24.05
CA GLU A 487 2.82 -3.67 24.69
C GLU A 487 2.75 -4.04 26.19
N GLY A 488 1.67 -4.64 26.61
CA GLY A 488 1.46 -5.21 27.93
C GLY A 488 0.21 -4.75 28.62
N THR A 489 -0.44 -5.67 29.30
CA THR A 489 -1.55 -5.44 30.21
C THR A 489 -1.13 -5.76 31.65
N ARG A 490 -2.08 -5.56 32.60
CA ARG A 490 -1.83 -5.98 33.99
C ARG A 490 -1.65 -7.49 34.17
N THR A 491 -2.03 -8.30 33.18
CA THR A 491 -2.03 -9.77 33.24
C THR A 491 -1.20 -10.44 32.17
N ARG A 492 -0.80 -9.71 31.12
CA ARG A 492 -0.04 -10.21 29.96
C ARG A 492 1.12 -9.29 29.64
N SER A 493 2.30 -9.86 29.42
CA SER A 493 3.40 -9.11 28.79
C SER A 493 3.15 -8.88 27.29
N ALA A 494 3.88 -7.97 26.66
CA ALA A 494 3.87 -7.75 25.21
C ALA A 494 4.08 -9.05 24.43
N ARG A 495 5.08 -9.83 24.82
CA ARG A 495 5.35 -11.15 24.23
C ARG A 495 4.18 -12.12 24.37
N ALA A 496 3.52 -12.14 25.55
CA ALA A 496 2.36 -12.99 25.76
C ALA A 496 1.16 -12.59 24.92
N ILE A 497 0.93 -11.29 24.71
CA ILE A 497 -0.11 -10.79 23.82
C ILE A 497 0.20 -11.23 22.38
N ALA A 498 1.40 -10.95 21.87
CA ALA A 498 1.81 -11.35 20.53
C ALA A 498 1.67 -12.87 20.33
N SER A 499 2.32 -13.67 21.17
CA SER A 499 2.33 -15.14 21.01
C SER A 499 0.94 -15.76 21.11
N GLN A 500 0.08 -15.28 22.04
CA GLN A 500 -1.28 -15.80 22.18
C GLN A 500 -2.16 -15.42 21.02
N THR A 501 -2.06 -14.19 20.50
CA THR A 501 -2.82 -13.72 19.34
C THR A 501 -2.40 -14.48 18.07
N GLU A 502 -1.11 -14.56 17.84
CA GLU A 502 -0.53 -15.18 16.64
C GLU A 502 -0.76 -16.70 16.62
N ALA A 503 -0.72 -17.37 17.78
CA ALA A 503 -1.06 -18.79 17.89
C ALA A 503 -2.52 -19.10 17.52
N LEU A 504 -3.43 -18.12 17.63
CA LEU A 504 -4.80 -18.23 17.14
C LEU A 504 -4.93 -18.03 15.62
N GLY A 505 -3.85 -17.68 14.91
CA GLY A 505 -3.87 -17.22 13.54
C GLY A 505 -4.52 -15.84 13.39
N ALA A 506 -4.62 -15.07 14.46
CA ALA A 506 -5.23 -13.76 14.49
C ALA A 506 -4.22 -12.65 14.20
N THR A 507 -4.73 -11.52 13.68
CA THR A 507 -4.06 -10.22 13.75
C THR A 507 -4.78 -9.36 14.77
N LEU A 508 -4.02 -8.69 15.64
CA LEU A 508 -4.52 -7.72 16.60
C LEU A 508 -3.71 -6.45 16.44
N GLU A 509 -4.37 -5.41 16.00
CA GLU A 509 -3.76 -4.12 15.72
C GLU A 509 -4.42 -3.04 16.55
N SER A 510 -3.67 -2.01 16.92
CA SER A 510 -4.19 -0.81 17.56
C SER A 510 -3.52 0.42 16.98
N GLY A 511 -4.26 1.52 16.91
CA GLY A 511 -3.76 2.77 16.36
C GLY A 511 -4.68 3.93 16.66
N ALA A 512 -4.20 5.15 16.39
CA ALA A 512 -5.03 6.34 16.49
C ALA A 512 -4.76 7.29 15.33
N ASN A 513 -5.79 8.05 14.97
CA ASN A 513 -5.69 9.21 14.10
C ASN A 513 -6.19 10.45 14.85
N LEU A 514 -6.39 11.57 14.18
CA LEU A 514 -6.87 12.79 14.84
C LEU A 514 -8.29 12.64 15.44
N GLU A 515 -9.15 11.78 14.89
CA GLU A 515 -10.56 11.65 15.27
C GLU A 515 -10.85 10.51 16.24
N ALA A 516 -10.17 9.39 16.11
CA ALA A 516 -10.47 8.17 16.82
C ALA A 516 -9.25 7.34 17.12
N SER A 517 -9.35 6.45 18.11
CA SER A 517 -8.44 5.34 18.32
C SER A 517 -9.20 4.03 18.05
N SER A 518 -8.50 3.00 17.58
CA SER A 518 -9.11 1.69 17.29
C SER A 518 -8.28 0.55 17.84
N VAL A 519 -8.95 -0.57 18.10
CA VAL A 519 -8.36 -1.88 18.30
C VAL A 519 -9.09 -2.83 17.36
N THR A 520 -8.37 -3.43 16.42
CA THR A 520 -8.94 -4.31 15.39
C THR A 520 -8.39 -5.71 15.52
N LEU A 521 -9.28 -6.70 15.53
CA LEU A 521 -8.98 -8.13 15.57
C LEU A 521 -9.56 -8.78 14.32
N ASN A 522 -8.74 -9.52 13.56
CA ASN A 522 -9.22 -10.33 12.43
C ASN A 522 -8.73 -11.76 12.59
N MET A 523 -9.64 -12.74 12.48
CA MET A 523 -9.35 -14.15 12.70
C MET A 523 -10.46 -15.10 12.21
N MET A 524 -10.20 -16.39 12.27
CA MET A 524 -11.23 -17.42 12.07
C MET A 524 -12.23 -17.46 13.23
N PRO A 525 -13.53 -17.79 12.96
CA PRO A 525 -14.61 -17.73 13.96
C PRO A 525 -14.50 -18.77 15.07
N ASP A 526 -13.87 -19.91 14.83
CA ASP A 526 -13.77 -21.03 15.80
C ASP A 526 -13.04 -20.66 17.10
N LYS A 527 -12.09 -19.71 17.03
CA LYS A 527 -11.28 -19.24 18.16
C LYS A 527 -11.63 -17.80 18.59
N LEU A 528 -12.69 -17.21 18.03
CA LEU A 528 -13.01 -15.80 18.22
C LEU A 528 -13.21 -15.40 19.69
N ALA A 529 -13.76 -16.27 20.51
CA ALA A 529 -13.95 -16.00 21.95
C ALA A 529 -12.62 -15.75 22.68
N ALA A 530 -11.57 -16.47 22.31
CA ALA A 530 -10.22 -16.29 22.88
C ALA A 530 -9.60 -14.98 22.38
N GLY A 531 -9.69 -14.69 21.10
CA GLY A 531 -9.23 -13.44 20.52
C GLY A 531 -9.92 -12.21 21.11
N MET A 532 -11.25 -12.25 21.27
CA MET A 532 -12.03 -11.18 21.92
C MET A 532 -11.64 -10.97 23.38
N ALA A 533 -11.24 -12.02 24.10
CA ALA A 533 -10.75 -11.87 25.46
C ALA A 533 -9.40 -11.13 25.52
N ILE A 534 -8.51 -11.37 24.55
CA ILE A 534 -7.23 -10.64 24.43
C ILE A 534 -7.53 -9.17 24.04
N MET A 535 -8.36 -8.95 23.04
CA MET A 535 -8.78 -7.62 22.60
C MET A 535 -9.39 -6.79 23.74
N ALA A 536 -10.26 -7.40 24.54
CA ALA A 536 -10.85 -6.72 25.68
C ALA A 536 -9.83 -6.40 26.79
N ASP A 537 -8.84 -7.25 27.01
CA ASP A 537 -7.79 -7.02 28.00
C ASP A 537 -6.87 -5.87 27.57
N VAL A 538 -6.39 -5.86 26.32
CA VAL A 538 -5.53 -4.76 25.83
C VAL A 538 -6.25 -3.42 25.82
N ALA A 539 -7.53 -3.39 25.46
CA ALA A 539 -8.32 -2.15 25.43
C ALA A 539 -8.66 -1.61 26.83
N ARG A 540 -8.81 -2.47 27.82
CA ARG A 540 -9.33 -2.12 29.17
C ARG A 540 -8.25 -2.01 30.23
N ASN A 541 -7.17 -2.75 30.11
CA ASN A 541 -6.21 -2.98 31.18
C ASN A 541 -4.74 -2.77 30.79
N PRO A 542 -4.39 -1.82 29.90
CA PRO A 542 -2.99 -1.63 29.52
C PRO A 542 -2.15 -1.28 30.75
N ALA A 543 -0.90 -1.71 30.73
CA ALA A 543 0.03 -1.50 31.83
C ALA A 543 0.80 -0.17 31.71
N PHE A 544 1.05 0.31 30.50
CA PHE A 544 1.90 1.45 30.19
C PHE A 544 3.23 1.42 30.94
N ALA A 545 3.89 0.25 30.89
CA ALA A 545 5.18 0.04 31.57
C ALA A 545 6.24 1.00 31.00
N ALA A 546 7.10 1.54 31.88
CA ALA A 546 8.06 2.59 31.49
C ALA A 546 9.13 2.06 30.53
N ASP A 547 9.59 0.84 30.71
CA ASP A 547 10.57 0.18 29.83
C ASP A 547 9.99 -0.09 28.42
N GLU A 548 8.74 -0.53 28.33
CA GLU A 548 8.05 -0.70 27.05
C GLU A 548 7.81 0.65 26.34
N LEU A 549 7.48 1.71 27.08
CA LEU A 549 7.37 3.05 26.52
C LEU A 549 8.70 3.55 25.96
N GLU A 550 9.82 3.30 26.65
CA GLU A 550 11.15 3.70 26.15
C GLU A 550 11.53 2.91 24.88
N ARG A 551 11.22 1.63 24.83
CA ARG A 551 11.40 0.81 23.62
C ARG A 551 10.56 1.32 22.45
N GLN A 552 9.26 1.56 22.66
CA GLN A 552 8.34 2.08 21.64
C GLN A 552 8.74 3.51 21.21
N ARG A 553 9.19 4.33 22.15
CA ARG A 553 9.73 5.67 21.85
C ARG A 553 10.92 5.60 20.90
N ALA A 554 11.90 4.73 21.19
CA ALA A 554 13.08 4.55 20.35
C ALA A 554 12.70 4.15 18.92
N GLN A 555 11.79 3.17 18.78
CA GLN A 555 11.27 2.75 17.48
C GLN A 555 10.53 3.89 16.75
N SER A 556 9.66 4.63 17.44
CA SER A 556 8.94 5.76 16.84
C SER A 556 9.90 6.87 16.38
N LEU A 557 10.94 7.16 17.14
CA LEU A 557 11.95 8.15 16.75
C LEU A 557 12.77 7.71 15.55
N ASP A 558 13.12 6.42 15.46
CA ASP A 558 13.83 5.87 14.30
C ASP A 558 12.92 5.88 13.05
N GLY A 559 11.64 5.54 13.20
CA GLY A 559 10.65 5.67 12.11
C GLY A 559 10.48 7.10 11.60
N LEU A 560 10.43 8.08 12.52
CA LEU A 560 10.35 9.51 12.15
C LEU A 560 11.61 9.99 11.42
N ARG A 561 12.80 9.48 11.78
CA ARG A 561 14.04 9.79 11.03
C ARG A 561 13.95 9.34 9.57
N VAL A 562 13.41 8.15 9.34
CA VAL A 562 13.17 7.66 7.97
C VAL A 562 12.15 8.53 7.26
N ALA A 563 11.00 8.78 7.88
CA ALA A 563 9.91 9.56 7.29
C ALA A 563 10.33 11.00 6.91
N TYR A 564 11.22 11.63 7.68
CA TYR A 564 11.70 12.98 7.39
C TYR A 564 12.70 13.05 6.22
N GLN A 565 13.19 11.91 5.72
CA GLN A 565 13.98 11.83 4.48
C GLN A 565 13.10 11.64 3.22
N GLU A 566 11.81 11.39 3.39
CA GLU A 566 10.88 11.20 2.29
C GLU A 566 10.05 12.46 2.03
N PRO A 567 10.19 13.11 0.85
CA PRO A 567 9.48 14.35 0.52
C PRO A 567 7.96 14.24 0.70
N GLY A 568 7.37 13.12 0.28
CA GLY A 568 5.94 12.84 0.40
C GLY A 568 5.47 12.81 1.85
N GLN A 569 6.22 12.15 2.73
CA GLN A 569 5.89 11.98 4.15
C GLN A 569 6.04 13.29 4.94
N VAL A 570 7.18 13.96 4.82
CA VAL A 570 7.42 15.19 5.58
C VAL A 570 6.45 16.30 5.19
N SER A 571 6.11 16.41 3.90
CA SER A 571 5.11 17.37 3.43
C SER A 571 3.69 17.06 3.94
N ALA A 572 3.37 15.75 4.11
CA ALA A 572 2.10 15.32 4.68
C ALA A 572 2.01 15.64 6.18
N TYR A 573 3.08 15.42 6.94
CA TYR A 573 3.13 15.76 8.37
C TYR A 573 3.01 17.27 8.61
N ALA A 574 3.56 18.09 7.75
CA ALA A 574 3.47 19.54 7.85
C ALA A 574 2.04 20.10 7.58
N ALA A 575 1.17 19.32 6.93
CA ALA A 575 -0.15 19.81 6.53
C ALA A 575 -1.05 20.18 7.72
N ALA A 576 -1.14 19.32 8.74
CA ALA A 576 -2.02 19.56 9.89
C ALA A 576 -1.61 20.82 10.70
N PRO A 577 -0.35 20.99 11.12
CA PRO A 577 0.11 22.22 11.78
C PRO A 577 -0.16 23.49 10.96
N ILE A 578 0.05 23.41 9.64
CA ILE A 578 -0.12 24.57 8.75
C ILE A 578 -1.59 24.93 8.56
N VAL A 579 -2.46 23.94 8.38
CA VAL A 579 -3.89 24.17 8.07
C VAL A 579 -4.68 24.52 9.32
N PHE A 580 -4.42 23.86 10.43
CA PHE A 580 -5.24 23.97 11.64
C PHE A 580 -4.60 24.80 12.76
N GLY A 581 -3.28 25.10 12.66
CA GLY A 581 -2.58 25.97 13.60
C GLY A 581 -2.75 25.55 15.06
N GLY A 582 -3.08 26.49 15.93
CA GLY A 582 -3.24 26.26 17.38
C GLY A 582 -4.54 25.55 17.81
N THR A 583 -5.28 24.95 16.87
CA THR A 583 -6.48 24.17 17.21
C THR A 583 -6.08 22.74 17.61
N PRO A 584 -7.00 21.95 18.23
CA PRO A 584 -6.76 20.53 18.54
C PRO A 584 -6.40 19.64 17.34
N PHE A 585 -6.61 20.07 16.10
CA PHE A 585 -6.18 19.36 14.89
C PHE A 585 -4.84 19.86 14.34
N GLY A 586 -4.27 20.93 14.89
CA GLY A 586 -3.08 21.61 14.38
C GLY A 586 -1.76 20.97 14.80
N HIS A 587 -1.68 19.65 14.90
CA HIS A 587 -0.46 18.93 15.24
C HIS A 587 -0.36 17.60 14.46
N VAL A 588 0.80 16.98 14.53
CA VAL A 588 1.02 15.66 13.93
C VAL A 588 0.39 14.59 14.82
N ALA A 589 -0.57 13.82 14.31
CA ALA A 589 -1.33 12.85 15.10
C ALA A 589 -0.44 11.80 15.80
N ASN A 590 0.64 11.36 15.12
CA ASN A 590 1.59 10.38 15.67
C ASN A 590 2.79 11.05 16.38
N GLY A 591 2.70 12.35 16.62
CA GLY A 591 3.74 13.12 17.29
C GLY A 591 4.91 13.53 16.41
N THR A 592 5.82 14.28 17.01
CA THR A 592 7.05 14.76 16.41
C THR A 592 8.25 14.22 17.19
N PRO A 593 9.49 14.30 16.70
CA PRO A 593 10.65 13.91 17.50
C PRO A 593 10.69 14.60 18.87
N GLY A 594 10.32 15.90 18.90
CA GLY A 594 10.30 16.68 20.13
C GLY A 594 9.20 16.28 21.11
N SER A 595 7.98 16.04 20.65
CA SER A 595 6.87 15.66 21.51
C SER A 595 7.01 14.22 22.02
N ILE A 596 7.34 13.26 21.14
CA ILE A 596 7.55 11.85 21.48
C ILE A 596 8.63 11.68 22.56
N ALA A 597 9.71 12.45 22.47
CA ALA A 597 10.79 12.43 23.49
C ALA A 597 10.32 12.83 24.90
N ARG A 598 9.21 13.58 25.02
CA ARG A 598 8.69 14.10 26.31
C ARG A 598 7.59 13.25 26.93
N LEU A 599 6.97 12.31 26.19
CA LEU A 599 5.86 11.49 26.68
C LEU A 599 6.24 10.67 27.91
N LYS A 600 5.32 10.53 28.84
CA LYS A 600 5.49 9.75 30.06
C LYS A 600 4.34 8.74 30.22
N PRO A 601 4.54 7.62 30.93
CA PRO A 601 3.47 6.67 31.21
C PRO A 601 2.21 7.31 31.81
N ALA A 602 2.37 8.35 32.62
CA ALA A 602 1.26 9.08 33.23
C ALA A 602 0.40 9.84 32.22
N ASP A 603 0.99 10.35 31.13
CA ASP A 603 0.25 11.04 30.06
C ASP A 603 -0.67 10.07 29.33
N LEU A 604 -0.14 8.89 29.00
CA LEU A 604 -0.88 7.81 28.34
C LEU A 604 -2.02 7.29 29.24
N ALA A 605 -1.69 7.03 30.52
CA ALA A 605 -2.68 6.58 31.50
C ALA A 605 -3.80 7.60 31.73
N ALA A 606 -3.48 8.88 31.72
CA ALA A 606 -4.46 9.95 31.84
C ALA A 606 -5.43 9.98 30.66
N LEU A 607 -4.90 9.93 29.42
CA LEU A 607 -5.72 9.88 28.21
C LEU A 607 -6.59 8.62 28.19
N HIS A 608 -6.01 7.45 28.45
CA HIS A 608 -6.74 6.18 28.50
C HIS A 608 -7.88 6.22 29.53
N THR A 609 -7.61 6.68 30.77
CA THR A 609 -8.62 6.76 31.82
C THR A 609 -9.78 7.71 31.47
N ALA A 610 -9.47 8.82 30.79
CA ALA A 610 -10.48 9.80 30.40
C ALA A 610 -11.38 9.31 29.26
N TRP A 611 -10.82 8.61 28.29
CA TRP A 611 -11.46 8.40 26.99
C TRP A 611 -11.73 6.94 26.60
N TYR A 612 -10.97 5.95 27.11
CA TYR A 612 -11.22 4.52 26.84
C TYR A 612 -12.31 4.02 27.79
N ARG A 613 -13.53 4.26 27.42
CA ARG A 613 -14.72 3.98 28.22
C ARG A 613 -15.87 3.48 27.34
N PRO A 614 -16.77 2.60 27.84
CA PRO A 614 -17.77 1.92 27.03
C PRO A 614 -18.78 2.89 26.39
N ASP A 615 -19.13 3.99 27.04
CA ASP A 615 -20.04 5.01 26.51
C ASP A 615 -19.39 5.97 25.50
N ASN A 616 -18.09 5.83 25.25
CA ASN A 616 -17.32 6.52 24.22
C ASN A 616 -16.82 5.56 23.12
N ALA A 617 -17.31 4.33 23.11
CA ALA A 617 -16.82 3.29 22.20
C ALA A 617 -17.96 2.68 21.37
N VAL A 618 -17.56 2.12 20.23
CA VAL A 618 -18.42 1.27 19.39
C VAL A 618 -17.62 0.01 19.05
N LEU A 619 -18.24 -1.15 19.24
CA LEU A 619 -17.71 -2.43 18.80
C LEU A 619 -18.47 -2.88 17.56
N VAL A 620 -17.78 -3.09 16.48
CA VAL A 620 -18.34 -3.61 15.21
C VAL A 620 -17.82 -5.03 14.99
N LEU A 621 -18.69 -5.95 14.67
CA LEU A 621 -18.37 -7.35 14.35
C LEU A 621 -18.93 -7.67 12.97
N THR A 622 -18.09 -8.13 12.06
CA THR A 622 -18.45 -8.42 10.67
C THR A 622 -17.85 -9.75 10.22
N GLY A 623 -18.52 -10.41 9.28
CA GLY A 623 -18.04 -11.66 8.71
C GLY A 623 -18.90 -12.87 9.11
N ASP A 624 -18.28 -14.03 9.26
CA ASP A 624 -18.95 -15.30 9.58
C ASP A 624 -19.37 -15.37 11.05
N ILE A 625 -20.31 -14.51 11.40
CA ILE A 625 -20.87 -14.38 12.75
C ILE A 625 -22.34 -13.94 12.70
N THR A 626 -23.21 -14.60 13.47
CA THR A 626 -24.59 -14.16 13.59
C THR A 626 -24.73 -13.01 14.60
N ALA A 627 -25.81 -12.24 14.50
CA ALA A 627 -26.08 -11.15 15.44
C ALA A 627 -26.15 -11.63 16.91
N GLU A 628 -26.78 -12.78 17.16
CA GLU A 628 -26.86 -13.35 18.51
C GLU A 628 -25.50 -13.74 19.06
N GLN A 629 -24.68 -14.40 18.27
CA GLN A 629 -23.31 -14.76 18.64
C GLN A 629 -22.47 -13.50 18.94
N GLY A 630 -22.54 -12.49 18.05
CA GLY A 630 -21.83 -11.25 18.21
C GLY A 630 -22.18 -10.50 19.48
N PHE A 631 -23.48 -10.37 19.78
CA PHE A 631 -23.92 -9.71 21.02
C PHE A 631 -23.54 -10.50 22.27
N ALA A 632 -23.62 -11.84 22.24
CA ALA A 632 -23.20 -12.66 23.36
C ALA A 632 -21.69 -12.58 23.62
N LEU A 633 -20.88 -12.54 22.56
CA LEU A 633 -19.42 -12.35 22.67
C LEU A 633 -19.08 -10.95 23.20
N ALA A 634 -19.74 -9.92 22.70
CA ALA A 634 -19.56 -8.54 23.17
C ALA A 634 -19.91 -8.39 24.66
N GLU A 635 -21.03 -8.97 25.10
CA GLU A 635 -21.41 -8.97 26.51
C GLU A 635 -20.37 -9.68 27.38
N ARG A 636 -19.89 -10.84 26.95
CA ARG A 636 -18.87 -11.62 27.68
C ARG A 636 -17.54 -10.86 27.79
N ALA A 637 -17.09 -10.22 26.70
CA ALA A 637 -15.78 -9.57 26.64
C ALA A 637 -15.80 -8.17 27.28
N PHE A 638 -16.89 -7.42 27.08
CA PHE A 638 -16.95 -6.00 27.42
C PHE A 638 -18.07 -5.62 28.38
N GLY A 639 -19.03 -6.50 28.70
CA GLY A 639 -20.13 -6.20 29.61
C GLY A 639 -19.67 -5.77 31.00
N GLY A 640 -18.57 -6.32 31.50
CA GLY A 640 -17.90 -5.91 32.74
C GLY A 640 -16.99 -4.68 32.61
N TRP A 641 -16.96 -3.98 31.48
CA TRP A 641 -16.21 -2.72 31.33
C TRP A 641 -16.93 -1.61 32.06
N ALA A 642 -16.35 -1.12 33.17
CA ALA A 642 -17.00 -0.13 34.03
C ALA A 642 -17.15 1.22 33.31
N ARG A 643 -18.39 1.75 33.33
CA ARG A 643 -18.66 3.11 32.89
C ARG A 643 -18.29 4.08 34.01
N PRO A 644 -17.39 5.06 33.77
CA PRO A 644 -17.10 6.09 34.75
C PRO A 644 -18.34 6.92 35.11
N ALA A 645 -18.47 7.31 36.39
CA ALA A 645 -19.57 8.15 36.86
C ALA A 645 -19.53 9.58 36.31
N ALA A 646 -18.33 10.10 36.04
CA ALA A 646 -18.17 11.40 35.40
C ALA A 646 -18.73 11.39 33.96
N PRO A 647 -19.49 12.43 33.57
CA PRO A 647 -20.01 12.54 32.22
C PRO A 647 -18.83 12.61 31.20
N LEU A 648 -19.08 12.06 30.01
CA LEU A 648 -18.12 12.17 28.89
C LEU A 648 -18.01 13.64 28.48
N ALA A 649 -16.78 14.16 28.41
CA ALA A 649 -16.56 15.50 27.90
C ALA A 649 -16.89 15.57 26.39
N PRO A 650 -17.52 16.65 25.92
CA PRO A 650 -17.77 16.81 24.49
C PRO A 650 -16.45 17.04 23.71
N ALA A 651 -16.38 16.53 22.48
CA ALA A 651 -15.29 16.89 21.59
C ALA A 651 -15.32 18.40 21.30
N PRO A 652 -14.15 19.07 21.26
CA PRO A 652 -14.09 20.50 21.00
C PRO A 652 -14.54 20.83 19.58
N ALA A 653 -15.15 21.99 19.40
CA ALA A 653 -15.37 22.54 18.08
C ALA A 653 -14.03 23.00 17.48
N ILE A 654 -13.74 22.56 16.25
CA ILE A 654 -12.53 22.94 15.54
C ILE A 654 -12.87 24.02 14.51
N THR A 655 -12.37 25.21 14.72
CA THR A 655 -12.51 26.30 13.76
C THR A 655 -11.13 26.71 13.26
N PRO A 656 -10.74 26.29 12.04
CA PRO A 656 -9.46 26.67 11.48
C PRO A 656 -9.37 28.19 11.30
N GLN A 657 -8.33 28.80 11.83
CA GLN A 657 -8.08 30.24 11.73
C GLN A 657 -6.74 30.56 11.05
N ALA A 658 -6.00 29.54 10.62
CA ALA A 658 -4.71 29.73 9.99
C ALA A 658 -4.85 30.43 8.63
N LYS A 659 -4.02 31.43 8.40
CA LYS A 659 -3.88 32.04 7.08
C LYS A 659 -3.12 31.09 6.17
N PRO A 660 -3.46 31.01 4.87
CA PRO A 660 -2.68 30.24 3.92
C PRO A 660 -1.19 30.65 3.94
N ARG A 661 -0.30 29.66 3.89
CA ARG A 661 1.16 29.85 3.84
C ARG A 661 1.70 29.15 2.60
N ALA A 662 2.84 29.62 2.10
CA ALA A 662 3.61 28.96 1.07
C ALA A 662 4.96 28.56 1.66
N ILE A 663 5.21 27.24 1.79
CA ILE A 663 6.34 26.70 2.52
C ILE A 663 7.08 25.69 1.63
N VAL A 664 8.40 25.83 1.62
CA VAL A 664 9.32 24.83 1.06
C VAL A 664 10.11 24.21 2.18
N ILE A 665 9.99 22.91 2.38
CA ILE A 665 10.85 22.12 3.25
C ILE A 665 12.01 21.65 2.39
N ASP A 666 13.21 22.18 2.68
CA ASP A 666 14.42 21.91 1.90
C ASP A 666 15.04 20.58 2.33
N LEU A 667 15.06 19.62 1.39
CA LEU A 667 15.73 18.33 1.54
C LEU A 667 16.84 18.20 0.48
N PRO A 668 18.06 18.67 0.80
CA PRO A 668 19.14 18.66 -0.18
C PRO A 668 19.48 17.26 -0.69
N GLY A 669 19.60 17.12 -2.00
CA GLY A 669 20.02 15.87 -2.65
C GLY A 669 18.92 14.84 -2.82
N THR A 670 17.67 15.11 -2.47
CA THR A 670 16.55 14.24 -2.83
C THR A 670 16.29 14.27 -4.33
N GLY A 671 15.98 13.12 -4.92
CA GLY A 671 15.74 13.01 -6.37
C GLY A 671 14.42 13.63 -6.83
N GLN A 672 13.47 13.88 -5.92
CA GLN A 672 12.12 14.34 -6.23
C GLN A 672 11.61 15.39 -5.24
N ALA A 673 10.58 16.13 -5.67
CA ALA A 673 9.81 17.03 -4.83
C ALA A 673 8.36 16.53 -4.69
N ALA A 674 7.81 16.63 -3.48
CA ALA A 674 6.39 16.49 -3.21
C ALA A 674 5.72 17.86 -3.19
N VAL A 675 4.68 18.04 -4.02
CA VAL A 675 3.91 19.27 -4.13
C VAL A 675 2.52 19.04 -3.54
N ASN A 676 2.15 19.82 -2.53
CA ASN A 676 0.85 19.72 -1.85
C ASN A 676 0.17 21.09 -1.75
N LEU A 677 -1.13 21.11 -2.04
CA LEU A 677 -2.05 22.17 -1.63
C LEU A 677 -2.96 21.61 -0.55
N ALA A 678 -2.95 22.23 0.62
CA ALA A 678 -3.71 21.75 1.78
C ALA A 678 -4.54 22.86 2.41
N LYS A 679 -5.76 22.54 2.85
CA LYS A 679 -6.67 23.44 3.57
C LYS A 679 -7.67 22.66 4.41
N SER A 680 -8.45 23.34 5.23
CA SER A 680 -9.59 22.75 5.91
C SER A 680 -10.65 22.25 4.94
N GLY A 681 -11.22 21.07 5.25
CA GLY A 681 -12.33 20.46 4.54
C GLY A 681 -13.69 20.79 5.18
N ILE A 682 -14.54 19.78 5.33
CA ILE A 682 -15.90 19.89 5.83
C ILE A 682 -16.14 18.96 7.04
N ALA A 683 -17.24 19.20 7.76
CA ALA A 683 -17.75 18.24 8.71
C ALA A 683 -18.47 17.07 7.99
N ARG A 684 -18.53 15.90 8.61
CA ARG A 684 -19.30 14.76 8.06
C ARG A 684 -20.82 15.06 8.00
N SER A 685 -21.29 15.97 8.86
CA SER A 685 -22.67 16.46 8.88
C SER A 685 -22.95 17.58 7.87
N ASP A 686 -21.95 18.03 7.10
CA ASP A 686 -22.18 19.06 6.06
C ASP A 686 -23.22 18.54 5.04
N PRO A 687 -24.29 19.31 4.74
CA PRO A 687 -25.34 18.89 3.81
C PRO A 687 -24.80 18.62 2.40
N ASP A 688 -23.66 19.23 2.04
CA ASP A 688 -23.01 19.06 0.75
C ASP A 688 -21.97 17.91 0.75
N TYR A 689 -21.96 17.03 1.76
CA TYR A 689 -20.99 15.93 1.86
C TYR A 689 -20.89 15.10 0.57
N TYR A 690 -22.03 14.73 -0.01
CA TYR A 690 -22.06 13.93 -1.24
C TYR A 690 -21.57 14.71 -2.46
N SER A 691 -21.92 15.98 -2.56
CA SER A 691 -21.36 16.89 -3.57
C SER A 691 -19.84 17.02 -3.43
N GLY A 692 -19.35 17.01 -2.20
CA GLY A 692 -17.93 17.08 -1.87
C GLY A 692 -17.14 15.86 -2.31
N ILE A 693 -17.60 14.65 -1.99
CA ILE A 693 -16.89 13.43 -2.40
C ILE A 693 -16.92 13.25 -3.92
N VAL A 694 -18.02 13.64 -4.59
CA VAL A 694 -18.10 13.63 -6.07
C VAL A 694 -17.14 14.65 -6.68
N ALA A 695 -17.11 15.89 -6.17
CA ALA A 695 -16.17 16.92 -6.62
C ALA A 695 -14.70 16.49 -6.42
N ASN A 696 -14.39 15.85 -5.29
CA ASN A 696 -13.05 15.32 -5.04
C ASN A 696 -12.68 14.20 -6.03
N THR A 697 -13.63 13.33 -6.36
CA THR A 697 -13.39 12.25 -7.33
C THR A 697 -13.19 12.80 -8.75
N LEU A 698 -13.91 13.86 -9.14
CA LEU A 698 -13.67 14.59 -10.38
C LEU A 698 -12.25 15.18 -10.43
N LEU A 699 -11.80 15.78 -9.32
CA LEU A 699 -10.51 16.46 -9.28
C LEU A 699 -9.34 15.49 -9.27
N GLY A 700 -9.31 14.53 -8.34
CA GLY A 700 -8.16 13.67 -8.11
C GLY A 700 -8.47 12.32 -7.45
N GLY A 701 -9.68 11.79 -7.61
CA GLY A 701 -10.11 10.54 -6.95
C GLY A 701 -9.92 9.26 -7.76
N GLY A 702 -9.14 9.24 -8.84
CA GLY A 702 -8.89 8.05 -9.63
C GLY A 702 -7.94 8.31 -10.79
N TYR A 703 -7.61 7.28 -11.55
CA TYR A 703 -6.68 7.37 -12.69
C TYR A 703 -7.16 8.38 -13.75
N SER A 704 -8.44 8.33 -14.11
CA SER A 704 -9.06 9.23 -15.09
C SER A 704 -9.52 10.57 -14.51
N SER A 705 -9.07 10.95 -13.30
CA SER A 705 -9.35 12.25 -12.69
C SER A 705 -8.56 13.37 -13.34
N ARG A 706 -9.06 14.62 -13.21
CA ARG A 706 -8.47 15.80 -13.89
C ARG A 706 -7.00 16.00 -13.56
N LEU A 707 -6.59 15.87 -12.28
CA LEU A 707 -5.19 16.03 -11.88
C LEU A 707 -4.31 14.97 -12.53
N ASN A 708 -4.71 13.71 -12.48
CA ASN A 708 -3.91 12.64 -13.03
C ASN A 708 -3.83 12.72 -14.57
N LEU A 709 -4.94 13.04 -15.24
CA LEU A 709 -4.94 13.24 -16.69
C LEU A 709 -4.00 14.37 -17.11
N GLU A 710 -4.00 15.51 -16.41
CA GLU A 710 -3.17 16.65 -16.79
C GLU A 710 -1.70 16.48 -16.46
N ILE A 711 -1.37 15.90 -15.29
CA ILE A 711 -0.01 15.84 -14.77
C ILE A 711 0.70 14.57 -15.22
N ARG A 712 0.04 13.40 -15.10
CA ARG A 712 0.61 12.11 -15.49
C ARG A 712 0.41 11.81 -16.97
N VAL A 713 -0.85 11.68 -17.40
CA VAL A 713 -1.17 11.12 -18.72
C VAL A 713 -0.72 12.03 -19.85
N LYS A 714 -1.05 13.32 -19.80
CA LYS A 714 -0.71 14.25 -20.88
C LYS A 714 0.74 14.73 -20.87
N ARG A 715 1.39 14.79 -19.71
CA ARG A 715 2.71 15.44 -19.57
C ARG A 715 3.81 14.56 -19.00
N GLY A 716 3.50 13.39 -18.43
CA GLY A 716 4.49 12.50 -17.84
C GLY A 716 5.32 13.14 -16.70
N LEU A 717 4.73 14.14 -15.99
CA LEU A 717 5.45 14.87 -14.95
C LEU A 717 5.48 14.16 -13.61
N SER A 718 4.65 13.16 -13.41
CA SER A 718 4.49 12.44 -12.14
C SER A 718 4.04 11.01 -12.42
N TYR A 719 4.39 10.09 -11.51
CA TYR A 719 3.79 8.75 -11.50
C TYR A 719 2.30 8.78 -11.12
N GLY A 720 1.84 9.83 -10.40
CA GLY A 720 0.44 10.01 -10.06
C GLY A 720 0.16 11.34 -9.39
N ALA A 721 -1.05 11.86 -9.60
CA ALA A 721 -1.57 13.05 -8.95
C ALA A 721 -2.97 12.78 -8.41
N SER A 722 -3.26 13.23 -7.20
CA SER A 722 -4.50 12.89 -6.49
C SER A 722 -5.03 14.04 -5.66
N SER A 723 -6.30 13.94 -5.25
CA SER A 723 -6.86 14.76 -4.20
C SER A 723 -7.61 13.91 -3.17
N ASN A 724 -7.67 14.40 -1.94
CA ASN A 724 -8.38 13.78 -0.84
C ASN A 724 -9.21 14.82 -0.09
N LEU A 725 -10.47 14.51 0.18
CA LEU A 725 -11.36 15.26 1.04
C LEU A 725 -11.74 14.38 2.23
N SER A 726 -11.22 14.68 3.41
CA SER A 726 -11.72 14.09 4.64
C SER A 726 -12.86 14.94 5.22
N ALA A 727 -13.83 14.26 5.82
CA ALA A 727 -14.94 14.89 6.49
C ALA A 727 -15.06 14.27 7.88
N ASN A 728 -14.65 15.03 8.88
CA ASN A 728 -14.58 14.59 10.26
C ASN A 728 -15.77 15.12 11.09
N ARG A 729 -15.75 14.95 12.40
CA ARG A 729 -16.88 15.32 13.28
C ARG A 729 -17.24 16.80 13.18
N THR A 730 -16.26 17.70 13.20
CA THR A 730 -16.48 19.16 13.16
C THR A 730 -15.92 19.81 11.90
N THR A 731 -14.76 19.38 11.44
CA THR A 731 -14.12 19.80 10.19
C THR A 731 -13.11 18.75 9.76
N GLY A 732 -12.95 18.56 8.46
CA GLY A 732 -11.92 17.70 7.90
C GLY A 732 -10.82 18.50 7.22
N SER A 733 -10.10 17.84 6.32
CA SER A 733 -9.06 18.45 5.48
C SER A 733 -9.32 18.19 4.00
N PHE A 734 -8.85 19.09 3.16
CA PHE A 734 -8.72 18.90 1.72
C PHE A 734 -7.25 19.01 1.34
N ARG A 735 -6.79 18.08 0.50
CA ARG A 735 -5.42 18.05 -0.02
C ARG A 735 -5.44 17.67 -1.49
N ALA A 736 -4.66 18.37 -2.31
CA ALA A 736 -4.32 17.99 -3.67
C ALA A 736 -2.80 17.83 -3.76
N ALA A 737 -2.31 16.74 -4.34
CA ALA A 737 -0.90 16.39 -4.26
C ALA A 737 -0.38 15.66 -5.49
N ALA A 738 0.91 15.87 -5.79
CA ALA A 738 1.69 15.06 -6.72
C ALA A 738 3.17 15.03 -6.31
N GLN A 739 3.88 13.98 -6.69
CA GLN A 739 5.33 13.89 -6.53
C GLN A 739 5.98 13.92 -7.91
N THR A 740 7.04 14.71 -8.09
CA THR A 740 7.61 15.03 -9.40
C THR A 740 9.11 15.27 -9.31
N LYS A 741 9.79 15.42 -10.44
CA LYS A 741 11.18 15.95 -10.47
C LYS A 741 11.24 17.30 -9.78
N ASN A 742 12.34 17.57 -9.07
CA ASN A 742 12.49 18.83 -8.35
C ASN A 742 12.25 20.06 -9.24
N GLU A 743 12.86 20.12 -10.42
CA GLU A 743 12.73 21.22 -11.38
C GLU A 743 11.29 21.41 -11.90
N SER A 744 10.46 20.38 -11.87
CA SER A 744 9.07 20.43 -12.34
C SER A 744 8.07 20.85 -11.25
N ALA A 745 8.51 21.00 -9.99
CA ALA A 745 7.61 21.29 -8.87
C ALA A 745 6.79 22.59 -9.07
N PRO A 746 7.35 23.72 -9.58
CA PRO A 746 6.55 24.93 -9.85
C PRO A 746 5.47 24.71 -10.93
N GLN A 747 5.78 23.96 -11.98
CA GLN A 747 4.83 23.64 -13.05
C GLN A 747 3.69 22.76 -12.53
N VAL A 748 4.01 21.74 -11.75
CA VAL A 748 3.01 20.84 -11.15
C VAL A 748 2.10 21.60 -10.19
N LEU A 749 2.64 22.53 -9.39
CA LEU A 749 1.84 23.42 -8.55
C LEU A 749 0.84 24.24 -9.39
N ASP A 750 1.30 24.85 -10.48
CA ASP A 750 0.44 25.65 -11.37
C ASP A 750 -0.70 24.80 -11.96
N LEU A 751 -0.41 23.56 -12.39
CA LEU A 751 -1.41 22.63 -12.91
C LEU A 751 -2.44 22.23 -11.86
N ILE A 752 -2.03 21.97 -10.61
CA ILE A 752 -2.97 21.69 -9.52
C ILE A 752 -3.91 22.88 -9.31
N VAL A 753 -3.37 24.09 -9.25
CA VAL A 753 -4.14 25.34 -9.09
C VAL A 753 -5.11 25.53 -10.25
N GLU A 754 -4.67 25.28 -11.48
CA GLU A 754 -5.50 25.38 -12.69
C GLU A 754 -6.70 24.42 -12.64
N GLN A 755 -6.47 23.14 -12.29
CA GLN A 755 -7.54 22.15 -12.26
C GLN A 755 -8.54 22.40 -11.11
N MET A 756 -8.07 22.85 -9.95
CA MET A 756 -8.94 23.27 -8.85
C MET A 756 -9.81 24.47 -9.26
N THR A 757 -9.21 25.47 -9.92
CA THR A 757 -9.91 26.67 -10.40
C THR A 757 -10.95 26.31 -11.47
N SER A 758 -10.57 25.49 -12.44
CA SER A 758 -11.44 25.02 -13.53
C SER A 758 -12.67 24.28 -12.99
N LEU A 759 -12.50 23.39 -12.02
CA LEU A 759 -13.60 22.64 -11.43
C LEU A 759 -14.60 23.56 -10.68
N GLY A 760 -14.11 24.60 -10.03
CA GLY A 760 -14.96 25.61 -9.38
C GLY A 760 -15.65 26.58 -10.37
N ALA A 761 -15.06 26.82 -11.53
CA ALA A 761 -15.58 27.77 -12.52
C ALA A 761 -16.59 27.14 -13.50
N THR A 762 -16.42 25.87 -13.86
CA THR A 762 -17.20 25.21 -14.91
C THR A 762 -17.75 23.86 -14.44
N PRO A 763 -19.04 23.58 -14.61
CA PRO A 763 -19.62 22.28 -14.30
C PRO A 763 -18.94 21.17 -15.10
N ALA A 764 -18.81 19.99 -14.49
CA ALA A 764 -18.34 18.81 -15.18
C ALA A 764 -19.32 18.37 -16.27
N GLY A 765 -18.81 17.82 -17.37
CA GLY A 765 -19.63 17.20 -18.40
C GLY A 765 -20.45 16.03 -17.85
N ALA A 766 -21.58 15.71 -18.50
CA ALA A 766 -22.47 14.65 -18.03
C ALA A 766 -21.76 13.28 -17.96
N ASP A 767 -20.96 12.94 -18.97
CA ASP A 767 -20.23 11.67 -19.06
C ASP A 767 -19.15 11.59 -17.99
N GLU A 768 -18.36 12.67 -17.81
CA GLU A 768 -17.34 12.78 -16.75
C GLU A 768 -17.96 12.59 -15.36
N LEU A 769 -19.06 13.27 -15.08
CA LEU A 769 -19.75 13.16 -13.80
C LEU A 769 -20.28 11.75 -13.57
N THR A 770 -20.91 11.15 -14.58
CA THR A 770 -21.46 9.77 -14.50
C THR A 770 -20.36 8.79 -14.18
N ALA A 771 -19.24 8.85 -14.89
CA ALA A 771 -18.07 8.01 -14.67
C ALA A 771 -17.52 8.14 -13.23
N ARG A 772 -17.38 9.35 -12.72
CA ARG A 772 -16.86 9.56 -11.34
C ARG A 772 -17.82 9.10 -10.25
N LYS A 773 -19.13 9.21 -10.49
CA LYS A 773 -20.13 8.61 -9.58
C LYS A 773 -20.07 7.09 -9.59
N SER A 774 -19.96 6.48 -10.76
CA SER A 774 -19.81 5.02 -10.88
C SER A 774 -18.56 4.52 -10.16
N ASN A 775 -17.44 5.25 -10.29
CA ASN A 775 -16.21 4.94 -9.57
C ASN A 775 -16.40 4.95 -8.05
N LEU A 776 -17.09 5.94 -7.49
CA LEU A 776 -17.42 6.01 -6.06
C LEU A 776 -18.30 4.84 -5.62
N VAL A 777 -19.36 4.55 -6.37
CA VAL A 777 -20.29 3.45 -6.07
C VAL A 777 -19.58 2.10 -6.11
N GLY A 778 -18.75 1.86 -7.13
CA GLY A 778 -18.00 0.63 -7.26
C GLY A 778 -16.94 0.44 -6.18
N SER A 779 -16.20 1.50 -5.85
CA SER A 779 -15.23 1.48 -4.74
C SER A 779 -15.90 1.20 -3.40
N TYR A 780 -17.09 1.77 -3.18
CA TYR A 780 -17.88 1.48 -1.99
C TYR A 780 -18.31 0.01 -1.94
N GLY A 781 -18.78 -0.55 -3.06
CA GLY A 781 -19.15 -1.97 -3.18
C GLY A 781 -17.99 -2.92 -2.89
N ARG A 782 -16.79 -2.63 -3.42
CA ARG A 782 -15.59 -3.44 -3.15
C ARG A 782 -15.18 -3.40 -1.68
N ARG A 783 -15.30 -2.26 -1.01
CA ARG A 783 -15.05 -2.16 0.44
C ARG A 783 -16.04 -2.98 1.25
N LEU A 784 -17.32 -3.02 0.85
CA LEU A 784 -18.34 -3.85 1.52
C LEU A 784 -18.12 -5.35 1.32
N ALA A 785 -17.32 -5.76 0.34
CA ALA A 785 -17.06 -7.17 0.03
C ALA A 785 -16.07 -7.83 1.01
N THR A 786 -15.34 -7.06 1.82
CA THR A 786 -14.41 -7.61 2.82
C THR A 786 -14.91 -7.37 4.23
N THR A 787 -14.58 -8.30 5.15
CA THR A 787 -14.98 -8.19 6.56
C THR A 787 -14.41 -6.91 7.19
N GLY A 788 -13.13 -6.61 6.93
CA GLY A 788 -12.48 -5.39 7.42
C GLY A 788 -13.10 -4.12 6.84
N GLY A 789 -13.34 -4.06 5.53
CA GLY A 789 -13.93 -2.90 4.87
C GLY A 789 -15.36 -2.62 5.31
N LEU A 790 -16.15 -3.67 5.54
CA LEU A 790 -17.50 -3.57 6.11
C LEU A 790 -17.45 -3.03 7.57
N ALA A 791 -16.51 -3.54 8.39
CA ALA A 791 -16.33 -3.07 9.76
C ALA A 791 -15.96 -1.58 9.80
N ASP A 792 -15.03 -1.16 8.94
CA ASP A 792 -14.59 0.25 8.82
C ASP A 792 -15.76 1.17 8.42
N ILE A 793 -16.56 0.79 7.41
CA ILE A 793 -17.73 1.58 7.00
C ILE A 793 -18.73 1.74 8.15
N LEU A 794 -19.10 0.64 8.83
CA LEU A 794 -20.05 0.68 9.93
C LEU A 794 -19.48 1.44 11.15
N GLY A 795 -18.20 1.24 11.46
CA GLY A 795 -17.50 1.97 12.52
C GLY A 795 -17.47 3.48 12.26
N ASN A 796 -17.18 3.90 11.03
CA ASN A 796 -17.21 5.31 10.63
C ASN A 796 -18.61 5.93 10.70
N LEU A 797 -19.67 5.22 10.26
CA LEU A 797 -21.03 5.69 10.42
C LEU A 797 -21.36 5.90 11.90
N ALA A 798 -21.00 4.94 12.75
CA ALA A 798 -21.23 5.02 14.18
C ALA A 798 -20.39 6.11 14.88
N LEU A 799 -19.14 6.32 14.45
CA LEU A 799 -18.23 7.36 14.95
C LEU A 799 -18.83 8.75 14.75
N TYR A 800 -19.38 9.00 13.57
CA TYR A 800 -19.93 10.31 13.19
C TYR A 800 -21.44 10.46 13.49
N GLY A 801 -22.06 9.46 14.12
CA GLY A 801 -23.49 9.51 14.46
C GLY A 801 -24.41 9.45 13.23
N VAL A 802 -23.92 8.93 12.12
CA VAL A 802 -24.72 8.70 10.89
C VAL A 802 -25.52 7.41 11.09
N PRO A 803 -26.81 7.37 10.73
CA PRO A 803 -27.62 6.14 10.81
C PRO A 803 -27.00 4.99 9.98
N LEU A 804 -27.04 3.77 10.52
CA LEU A 804 -26.42 2.61 9.84
C LEU A 804 -27.11 2.24 8.52
N ASP A 805 -28.36 2.64 8.32
CA ASP A 805 -29.08 2.45 7.05
C ASP A 805 -28.51 3.30 5.91
N GLU A 806 -27.55 4.20 6.21
CA GLU A 806 -26.75 4.89 5.20
C GLU A 806 -25.99 3.92 4.28
N ILE A 807 -25.67 2.71 4.77
CA ILE A 807 -25.05 1.66 3.96
C ILE A 807 -25.86 1.34 2.70
N THR A 808 -27.19 1.45 2.77
CA THR A 808 -28.08 1.22 1.62
C THR A 808 -28.43 2.48 0.85
N ARG A 809 -28.21 3.67 1.43
CA ARG A 809 -28.55 4.96 0.80
C ARG A 809 -27.38 5.61 0.07
N TYR A 810 -26.17 5.18 0.38
CA TYR A 810 -24.94 5.79 -0.18
C TYR A 810 -24.99 5.93 -1.69
N THR A 811 -25.27 4.83 -2.40
CA THR A 811 -25.33 4.79 -3.87
C THR A 811 -26.35 5.81 -4.41
N THR A 812 -27.58 5.79 -3.91
CA THR A 812 -28.63 6.71 -4.37
C THR A 812 -28.26 8.17 -4.12
N ARG A 813 -27.59 8.47 -2.99
CA ARG A 813 -27.16 9.85 -2.68
C ARG A 813 -26.00 10.30 -3.56
N VAL A 814 -25.05 9.44 -3.87
CA VAL A 814 -23.99 9.73 -4.86
C VAL A 814 -24.59 9.98 -6.24
N GLU A 815 -25.49 9.11 -6.68
CA GLU A 815 -26.15 9.21 -7.98
C GLU A 815 -27.01 10.47 -8.13
N ALA A 816 -27.58 10.97 -7.05
CA ALA A 816 -28.41 12.18 -7.07
C ALA A 816 -27.62 13.50 -7.24
N VAL A 817 -26.29 13.49 -7.07
CA VAL A 817 -25.46 14.70 -7.21
C VAL A 817 -25.48 15.21 -8.64
N THR A 818 -25.78 16.48 -8.82
CA THR A 818 -25.80 17.16 -10.12
C THR A 818 -24.45 17.84 -10.44
N PRO A 819 -24.15 18.15 -11.72
CA PRO A 819 -22.95 18.90 -12.09
C PRO A 819 -22.84 20.25 -11.37
N ALA A 820 -23.94 20.96 -11.24
CA ALA A 820 -24.00 22.26 -10.56
C ALA A 820 -23.68 22.15 -9.06
N GLN A 821 -24.13 21.09 -8.39
CA GLN A 821 -23.83 20.86 -6.97
C GLN A 821 -22.35 20.56 -6.75
N ALA A 822 -21.73 19.70 -7.59
CA ALA A 822 -20.31 19.40 -7.52
C ALA A 822 -19.46 20.66 -7.78
N GLN A 823 -19.83 21.48 -8.79
CA GLN A 823 -19.19 22.76 -9.09
C GLN A 823 -19.32 23.75 -7.92
N ALA A 824 -20.53 23.93 -7.39
CA ALA A 824 -20.78 24.84 -6.28
C ALA A 824 -19.97 24.46 -5.03
N PHE A 825 -19.86 23.15 -4.75
CA PHE A 825 -18.98 22.66 -3.69
C PHE A 825 -17.51 23.02 -3.97
N ALA A 826 -17.00 22.73 -5.17
CA ALA A 826 -15.63 23.04 -5.52
C ALA A 826 -15.32 24.54 -5.42
N ALA A 827 -16.22 25.40 -5.89
CA ALA A 827 -16.12 26.86 -5.80
C ALA A 827 -16.14 27.36 -4.34
N ARG A 828 -16.78 26.64 -3.43
CA ARG A 828 -16.84 26.98 -1.99
C ARG A 828 -15.65 26.43 -1.20
N VAL A 829 -15.28 25.17 -1.43
CA VAL A 829 -14.35 24.43 -0.61
C VAL A 829 -12.99 24.23 -1.26
N MET A 830 -12.90 23.93 -2.55
CA MET A 830 -11.65 23.59 -3.24
C MET A 830 -10.99 24.85 -3.88
N VAL A 831 -11.01 25.97 -3.18
CA VAL A 831 -10.48 27.25 -3.66
C VAL A 831 -8.97 27.31 -3.44
N PRO A 832 -8.13 27.42 -4.51
CA PRO A 832 -6.67 27.39 -4.38
C PRO A 832 -6.12 28.57 -3.57
N ASP A 833 -6.67 29.77 -3.69
CA ASP A 833 -6.21 30.98 -2.96
C ASP A 833 -6.36 30.87 -1.43
N ARG A 834 -7.15 29.91 -0.96
CA ARG A 834 -7.35 29.62 0.47
C ARG A 834 -6.61 28.36 0.92
N ALA A 835 -5.79 27.79 0.06
CA ALA A 835 -4.98 26.63 0.37
C ALA A 835 -3.54 27.03 0.68
N SER A 836 -2.95 26.38 1.65
CA SER A 836 -1.51 26.47 1.89
C SER A 836 -0.77 25.62 0.88
N VAL A 837 0.35 26.14 0.37
CA VAL A 837 1.29 25.42 -0.50
C VAL A 837 2.39 24.83 0.36
N ILE A 838 2.66 23.54 0.22
CA ILE A 838 3.70 22.81 0.95
C ILE A 838 4.49 22.01 -0.08
N ILE A 839 5.74 22.38 -0.31
CA ILE A 839 6.64 21.64 -1.20
C ILE A 839 7.79 21.10 -0.38
N ALA A 840 8.10 19.82 -0.52
CA ALA A 840 9.28 19.23 0.09
C ALA A 840 10.18 18.65 -1.01
N GLY A 841 11.48 19.02 -1.04
CA GLY A 841 12.41 18.58 -2.09
C GLY A 841 13.72 19.37 -2.04
N ASP A 842 14.61 19.16 -3.01
CA ASP A 842 15.88 19.90 -3.14
C ASP A 842 15.61 21.34 -3.65
N ALA A 843 15.41 22.25 -2.69
CA ALA A 843 14.96 23.61 -2.97
C ALA A 843 15.86 24.37 -3.96
N LYS A 844 17.16 24.12 -3.98
CA LYS A 844 18.11 24.82 -4.87
C LYS A 844 17.74 24.70 -6.35
N THR A 845 17.02 23.65 -6.73
CA THR A 845 16.69 23.35 -8.12
C THR A 845 15.49 24.14 -8.65
N PHE A 846 14.56 24.58 -7.76
CA PHE A 846 13.30 25.22 -8.17
C PHE A 846 12.95 26.51 -7.41
N ILE A 847 13.63 26.84 -6.33
CA ILE A 847 13.23 27.95 -5.45
C ILE A 847 13.25 29.29 -6.16
N ALA A 848 14.16 29.52 -7.12
CA ALA A 848 14.24 30.77 -7.84
C ALA A 848 13.00 31.03 -8.69
N GLU A 849 12.53 30.03 -9.42
CA GLU A 849 11.29 30.09 -10.22
C GLU A 849 10.05 30.23 -9.32
N LEU A 850 10.00 29.46 -8.23
CA LEU A 850 8.89 29.52 -7.31
C LEU A 850 8.75 30.91 -6.65
N LYS A 851 9.87 31.52 -6.22
CA LYS A 851 9.88 32.86 -5.63
C LYS A 851 9.52 33.97 -6.63
N ALA A 852 9.82 33.77 -7.90
CA ALA A 852 9.39 34.73 -8.94
C ALA A 852 7.86 34.81 -9.07
N LYS A 853 7.17 33.71 -8.83
CA LYS A 853 5.70 33.60 -8.86
C LYS A 853 5.06 33.85 -7.49
N ARG A 854 5.75 33.48 -6.41
CA ARG A 854 5.29 33.55 -5.00
C ARG A 854 6.41 34.11 -4.12
N PRO A 855 6.57 35.44 -4.03
CA PRO A 855 7.68 36.08 -3.29
C PRO A 855 7.65 35.80 -1.78
N ASP A 856 6.50 35.46 -1.24
CA ASP A 856 6.24 35.18 0.19
C ASP A 856 6.57 33.74 0.61
N VAL A 857 7.16 32.94 -0.27
CA VAL A 857 7.56 31.55 0.05
C VAL A 857 8.63 31.53 1.15
N GLU A 858 8.29 30.82 2.21
CA GLU A 858 9.19 30.49 3.31
C GLU A 858 9.99 29.22 2.98
N VAL A 859 11.31 29.25 3.23
CA VAL A 859 12.16 28.05 3.05
C VAL A 859 12.65 27.58 4.41
N ILE A 860 12.38 26.33 4.75
CA ILE A 860 12.73 25.71 6.03
C ILE A 860 13.64 24.50 5.73
N PRO A 861 14.93 24.55 6.12
CA PRO A 861 15.79 23.38 6.08
C PRO A 861 15.21 22.26 6.95
N VAL A 862 15.21 21.02 6.46
CA VAL A 862 14.58 19.89 7.17
C VAL A 862 15.18 19.67 8.57
N GLU A 863 16.48 19.93 8.75
CA GLU A 863 17.16 19.82 10.06
C GLU A 863 16.73 20.88 11.08
N LYS A 864 16.03 21.95 10.62
CA LYS A 864 15.47 23.01 11.48
C LYS A 864 13.94 22.91 11.60
N LEU A 865 13.35 21.91 10.95
CA LEU A 865 11.90 21.73 10.96
C LEU A 865 11.42 21.32 12.35
N ASP A 866 10.50 22.11 12.90
CA ASP A 866 9.82 21.83 14.18
C ASP A 866 8.30 21.95 13.98
N LEU A 867 7.65 20.83 13.81
CA LEU A 867 6.19 20.75 13.55
C LEU A 867 5.35 21.00 14.83
N ASP A 868 5.96 21.11 15.99
CA ASP A 868 5.29 21.55 17.24
C ASP A 868 5.33 23.07 17.40
N SER A 869 6.14 23.77 16.60
CA SER A 869 6.28 25.22 16.65
C SER A 869 5.33 25.91 15.66
N PRO A 870 4.63 26.99 16.04
CA PRO A 870 3.81 27.78 15.11
C PRO A 870 4.60 28.34 13.92
N THR A 871 5.90 28.57 14.09
CA THR A 871 6.81 29.02 13.02
C THR A 871 7.33 27.87 12.17
N LEU A 872 7.08 26.62 12.54
CA LEU A 872 7.63 25.39 11.97
C LEU A 872 9.17 25.31 12.03
N MET A 873 9.78 26.09 12.87
CA MET A 873 11.23 26.14 13.03
C MET A 873 11.62 26.02 14.50
N THR A 874 12.69 25.29 14.73
CA THR A 874 13.37 25.30 16.05
C THR A 874 13.76 26.73 16.42
N ARG A 875 13.51 27.13 17.65
CA ARG A 875 13.99 28.44 18.14
C ARG A 875 15.52 28.45 18.11
N PRO A 876 16.15 29.56 17.66
CA PRO A 876 17.59 29.66 17.63
C PRO A 876 18.22 29.49 19.00
#